data_76d4ac12d257edbde94ce444d9bda96b
#
_entry.id   76d4ac12d257edbde94ce444d9bda96b
#
_cell.length_a   1.000
_cell.length_b   1.000
_cell.length_c   1.000
_cell.angle_alpha   90.00
_cell.angle_beta   90.00
_cell.angle_gamma   90.00
#
_symmetry.space_group_name_H-M   'P 1'
#
loop_
_entity.id
_entity.type
_entity.pdbx_description
1 polymer ?
#
loop_
_entity_poly.entity_id
_entity_poly.type
_entity_poly.pdbx_seq_one_letter_code
_entity_poly.pdbx_strand_id
1 'polypeptide(L)'
;MTKNYIKFKNRIIFVHIAIMLIWIGFGVRLFNIQVINRLNSPQGIKVESINGLRGNFYDVNGKNLTQNLTFYRIGVHTKKISNMENLINELSSCTGTDTEVYISKINSGRDYVELEKKTNKNCQQLQKKYPNALIIKKSFKRYYPEDNLVSQIVGFTNIDDRGISGLEAKYNKFLEPVSGSKLSKRNGLGVRISDPTLPTEEAKNGADIVLTINKEYQAILRDELILQMEKVGAKASMGLILNPQTGAILSMVNLPDYNPNSPNDFDIELQKNKIVTDLIEPGSTFKIVTMAAALESDIALNDEYNVEGPYNFHNIKMIEDSEPHSVLNVKEILAFSSNIGTIKIAEHLGKKSIYDQAREFGFGTKTGFDSSTEPAGILREPSKWSLSSMHSIPIGYEVSATPLQIAMSYAAIANGGFMLKPYIVEKIEKHDDTIIKNQRITKKRVLSQSNAEKLSLMLSHTVENGSGKLANVAGWNVAGKTGTSKKLIDGQYSEKEFISSFVGFFPVENPQLLCLIILDSPDASRNLHWGSMSSAPVFKSVMDRVINIDKSISISRSKKEKFKNEPILIQKTLERKIEYVEMPNLIGKTVRDAFSELKRAGLKPQISGRGLIVSQSIEAGTKIEKKSICILKAELKE
;
A
#
# COMPACT_ATOMS: atom_id res chain seq x y z
N MET A 1 -89.27 -42.69 37.84
CA MET A 1 -88.94 -41.31 37.29
C MET A 1 -87.51 -40.86 37.63
N THR A 2 -86.84 -41.31 38.62
CA THR A 2 -85.54 -40.82 39.11
C THR A 2 -84.33 -41.14 38.18
N LYS A 3 -84.33 -42.30 37.51
CA LYS A 3 -83.19 -42.76 36.69
C LYS A 3 -82.97 -41.94 35.36
N ASN A 4 -84.08 -41.44 34.79
CA ASN A 4 -84.04 -40.59 33.56
C ASN A 4 -83.65 -39.18 33.90
N TYR A 5 -84.02 -38.65 35.07
CA TYR A 5 -83.62 -37.29 35.47
C TYR A 5 -82.12 -37.22 35.78
N ILE A 6 -81.51 -38.22 36.35
CA ILE A 6 -80.05 -38.29 36.59
C ILE A 6 -79.26 -38.39 35.27
N LYS A 7 -79.73 -39.17 34.30
CA LYS A 7 -79.16 -39.22 32.96
C LYS A 7 -79.22 -37.91 32.23
N PHE A 8 -80.30 -37.17 32.34
CA PHE A 8 -80.48 -35.85 31.73
C PHE A 8 -79.59 -34.80 32.38
N LYS A 9 -79.51 -34.78 33.69
CA LYS A 9 -78.61 -33.92 34.46
C LYS A 9 -77.14 -34.12 34.08
N ASN A 10 -76.72 -35.41 33.99
CA ASN A 10 -75.35 -35.74 33.59
C ASN A 10 -75.03 -35.31 32.13
N ARG A 11 -76.01 -35.37 31.22
CA ARG A 11 -75.82 -34.87 29.84
C ARG A 11 -75.67 -33.36 29.78
N ILE A 12 -76.48 -32.65 30.60
CA ILE A 12 -76.34 -31.17 30.70
C ILE A 12 -74.98 -30.76 31.27
N ILE A 13 -74.53 -31.46 32.32
CA ILE A 13 -73.19 -31.21 32.90
C ILE A 13 -72.10 -31.52 31.91
N PHE A 14 -72.26 -32.62 31.16
CA PHE A 14 -71.26 -32.93 30.08
C PHE A 14 -71.19 -31.87 29.00
N VAL A 15 -72.33 -31.33 28.54
CA VAL A 15 -72.40 -30.24 27.56
C VAL A 15 -71.79 -28.98 28.13
N HIS A 16 -72.06 -28.64 29.39
CA HIS A 16 -71.42 -27.44 30.00
C HIS A 16 -69.90 -27.58 30.13
N ILE A 17 -69.41 -28.79 30.49
CA ILE A 17 -67.95 -29.05 30.54
C ILE A 17 -67.35 -28.97 29.14
N ALA A 18 -68.05 -29.53 28.14
CA ALA A 18 -67.56 -29.44 26.76
C ALA A 18 -67.46 -27.95 26.23
N ILE A 19 -68.51 -27.15 26.53
CA ILE A 19 -68.51 -25.73 26.21
C ILE A 19 -67.39 -25.00 26.98
N MET A 20 -67.20 -25.28 28.27
CA MET A 20 -66.15 -24.69 29.09
C MET A 20 -64.74 -25.05 28.54
N LEU A 21 -64.49 -26.26 28.09
CA LEU A 21 -63.23 -26.69 27.47
C LEU A 21 -62.98 -25.99 26.13
N ILE A 22 -64.04 -25.76 25.34
CA ILE A 22 -63.98 -24.97 24.10
C ILE A 22 -63.57 -23.54 24.41
N TRP A 23 -64.18 -22.90 25.42
CA TRP A 23 -63.86 -21.54 25.85
C TRP A 23 -62.43 -21.43 26.41
N ILE A 24 -61.97 -22.41 27.15
CA ILE A 24 -60.57 -22.50 27.62
C ILE A 24 -59.63 -22.61 26.41
N GLY A 25 -59.94 -23.49 25.45
CA GLY A 25 -59.18 -23.63 24.22
C GLY A 25 -59.09 -22.32 23.40
N PHE A 26 -60.22 -21.61 23.30
CA PHE A 26 -60.25 -20.26 22.68
C PHE A 26 -59.43 -19.26 23.48
N GLY A 27 -59.49 -19.27 24.81
CA GLY A 27 -58.73 -18.37 25.67
C GLY A 27 -57.22 -18.61 25.52
N VAL A 28 -56.79 -19.90 25.54
CA VAL A 28 -55.39 -20.28 25.32
C VAL A 28 -54.91 -19.87 23.92
N ARG A 29 -55.74 -20.06 22.91
CA ARG A 29 -55.40 -19.63 21.52
C ARG A 29 -55.31 -18.12 21.38
N LEU A 30 -56.23 -17.37 21.99
CA LEU A 30 -56.18 -15.90 22.03
C LEU A 30 -54.94 -15.41 22.78
N PHE A 31 -54.63 -16.03 23.92
CA PHE A 31 -53.42 -15.70 24.68
C PHE A 31 -52.15 -15.97 23.86
N ASN A 32 -52.08 -17.13 23.20
CA ASN A 32 -50.96 -17.41 22.28
C ASN A 32 -50.82 -16.38 21.15
N ILE A 33 -51.94 -15.99 20.53
CA ILE A 33 -51.91 -15.02 19.42
C ILE A 33 -51.61 -13.60 19.94
N GLN A 34 -52.19 -13.18 21.05
CA GLN A 34 -52.08 -11.80 21.53
C GLN A 34 -50.85 -11.53 22.41
N VAL A 35 -50.36 -12.55 23.13
CA VAL A 35 -49.23 -12.39 24.06
C VAL A 35 -47.99 -13.13 23.56
N ILE A 36 -48.05 -14.43 23.36
CA ILE A 36 -46.83 -15.21 23.02
C ILE A 36 -46.32 -14.88 21.61
N ASN A 37 -47.21 -14.83 20.62
CA ASN A 37 -46.82 -14.44 19.28
C ASN A 37 -46.46 -12.95 19.16
N ARG A 38 -46.99 -12.11 20.03
CA ARG A 38 -46.59 -10.69 20.11
C ARG A 38 -45.23 -10.50 20.81
N LEU A 39 -44.91 -11.34 21.78
CA LEU A 39 -43.61 -11.37 22.45
C LEU A 39 -42.51 -12.01 21.56
N ASN A 40 -42.90 -13.01 20.76
CA ASN A 40 -41.98 -13.73 19.86
C ASN A 40 -41.94 -13.17 18.43
N SER A 41 -42.86 -12.28 18.06
CA SER A 41 -42.82 -11.55 16.79
C SER A 41 -42.20 -10.20 17.04
N PRO A 42 -40.93 -9.94 16.66
CA PRO A 42 -40.41 -8.60 16.67
C PRO A 42 -41.33 -7.81 15.73
N GLN A 43 -42.04 -6.85 16.29
CA GLN A 43 -43.04 -5.99 15.63
C GLN A 43 -42.61 -5.55 14.25
N GLY A 44 -42.76 -6.37 13.20
CA GLY A 44 -42.54 -5.98 11.81
C GLY A 44 -41.36 -5.05 11.50
N ILE A 45 -40.52 -4.75 12.48
CA ILE A 45 -39.36 -3.87 12.38
C ILE A 45 -38.22 -4.66 11.74
N LYS A 46 -37.67 -4.11 10.67
CA LYS A 46 -36.46 -4.64 10.04
C LYS A 46 -35.37 -3.58 10.06
N VAL A 47 -34.17 -4.00 10.39
CA VAL A 47 -32.97 -3.20 10.23
C VAL A 47 -32.58 -3.25 8.75
N GLU A 48 -32.50 -2.12 8.12
CA GLU A 48 -31.98 -1.94 6.77
C GLU A 48 -30.60 -1.28 6.88
N SER A 49 -29.57 -1.90 6.30
CA SER A 49 -28.24 -1.32 6.25
C SER A 49 -28.19 -0.20 5.22
N ILE A 50 -27.63 0.92 5.60
CA ILE A 50 -27.28 2.03 4.72
C ILE A 50 -25.79 1.94 4.46
N ASN A 51 -25.40 1.80 3.19
CA ASN A 51 -23.98 1.70 2.83
C ASN A 51 -23.39 3.09 2.62
N GLY A 52 -22.28 3.40 3.32
CA GLY A 52 -21.43 4.53 3.01
C GLY A 52 -20.59 4.27 1.77
N LEU A 53 -19.90 5.29 1.30
CA LEU A 53 -18.95 5.21 0.20
C LEU A 53 -17.56 4.86 0.71
N ARG A 54 -16.84 4.01 -0.01
CA ARG A 54 -15.41 3.79 0.22
C ARG A 54 -14.65 5.07 -0.09
N GLY A 55 -13.68 5.45 0.76
CA GLY A 55 -12.82 6.60 0.52
C GLY A 55 -12.02 6.48 -0.78
N ASN A 56 -11.63 7.60 -1.36
CA ASN A 56 -10.92 7.65 -2.64
C ASN A 56 -9.43 7.94 -2.47
N PHE A 57 -8.66 7.57 -3.48
CA PHE A 57 -7.29 8.04 -3.66
C PHE A 57 -7.26 9.23 -4.60
N TYR A 58 -6.44 10.21 -4.24
CA TYR A 58 -6.17 11.42 -5.02
C TYR A 58 -4.67 11.55 -5.25
N ASP A 59 -4.30 12.18 -6.36
CA ASP A 59 -2.93 12.61 -6.59
C ASP A 59 -2.60 13.87 -5.74
N VAL A 60 -1.36 14.33 -5.79
CA VAL A 60 -0.92 15.53 -5.05
C VAL A 60 -1.68 16.81 -5.44
N ASN A 61 -2.24 16.86 -6.65
CA ASN A 61 -3.01 18.00 -7.19
C ASN A 61 -4.53 17.84 -6.96
N GLY A 62 -4.96 16.82 -6.21
CA GLY A 62 -6.37 16.55 -5.94
C GLY A 62 -7.13 15.87 -7.09
N LYS A 63 -6.43 15.32 -8.10
CA LYS A 63 -7.07 14.55 -9.17
C LYS A 63 -7.42 13.15 -8.70
N ASN A 64 -8.61 12.69 -9.05
CA ASN A 64 -9.08 11.36 -8.65
C ASN A 64 -8.23 10.26 -9.30
N LEU A 65 -7.72 9.34 -8.48
CA LEU A 65 -7.10 8.09 -8.92
C LEU A 65 -8.06 6.90 -8.79
N THR A 66 -9.13 7.06 -8.02
CA THR A 66 -10.18 6.05 -7.84
C THR A 66 -11.54 6.69 -7.71
N GLN A 67 -12.60 5.94 -8.06
CA GLN A 67 -13.99 6.38 -7.97
C GLN A 67 -14.88 5.23 -7.50
N ASN A 68 -16.03 5.57 -6.93
CA ASN A 68 -17.09 4.62 -6.59
C ASN A 68 -18.24 4.80 -7.57
N LEU A 69 -18.37 3.87 -8.53
CA LEU A 69 -19.49 3.87 -9.47
C LEU A 69 -20.72 3.21 -8.84
N THR A 70 -21.88 3.82 -9.06
CA THR A 70 -23.16 3.25 -8.63
C THR A 70 -23.53 2.05 -9.48
N PHE A 71 -23.84 0.95 -8.84
CA PHE A 71 -24.36 -0.28 -9.43
C PHE A 71 -25.64 -0.71 -8.70
N TYR A 72 -26.38 -1.59 -9.33
CA TYR A 72 -27.59 -2.16 -8.75
C TYR A 72 -27.46 -3.69 -8.70
N ARG A 73 -27.85 -4.25 -7.57
CA ARG A 73 -28.07 -5.69 -7.39
C ARG A 73 -29.54 -5.95 -7.57
N ILE A 74 -29.91 -6.88 -8.44
CA ILE A 74 -31.29 -7.23 -8.73
C ILE A 74 -31.53 -8.67 -8.31
N GLY A 75 -32.41 -8.86 -7.35
CA GLY A 75 -32.81 -10.18 -6.89
C GLY A 75 -34.32 -10.36 -6.94
N VAL A 76 -34.77 -11.58 -7.02
CA VAL A 76 -36.19 -11.93 -7.13
C VAL A 76 -36.57 -13.04 -6.14
N HIS A 77 -37.73 -12.87 -5.50
CA HIS A 77 -38.42 -13.93 -4.78
C HIS A 77 -39.28 -14.75 -5.76
N THR A 78 -38.83 -15.91 -6.17
CA THR A 78 -39.44 -16.72 -7.22
C THR A 78 -40.89 -17.05 -6.94
N LYS A 79 -41.25 -17.42 -5.71
CA LYS A 79 -42.61 -17.75 -5.27
C LYS A 79 -43.58 -16.56 -5.25
N LYS A 80 -43.10 -15.32 -5.38
CA LYS A 80 -43.90 -14.10 -5.33
C LYS A 80 -44.09 -13.43 -6.66
N ILE A 81 -43.65 -14.07 -7.74
CA ILE A 81 -43.83 -13.59 -9.10
C ILE A 81 -45.25 -13.90 -9.54
N SER A 82 -46.03 -12.87 -9.82
CA SER A 82 -47.41 -13.01 -10.33
C SER A 82 -47.45 -13.27 -11.83
N ASN A 83 -46.54 -12.64 -12.60
CA ASN A 83 -46.39 -12.83 -14.04
C ASN A 83 -44.91 -12.86 -14.38
N MET A 84 -44.37 -14.05 -14.61
CA MET A 84 -42.96 -14.29 -14.85
C MET A 84 -42.50 -13.73 -16.20
N GLU A 85 -43.30 -13.91 -17.24
CA GLU A 85 -42.94 -13.49 -18.59
C GLU A 85 -42.81 -11.97 -18.67
N ASN A 86 -43.79 -11.23 -18.16
CA ASN A 86 -43.75 -9.79 -18.16
C ASN A 86 -42.59 -9.22 -17.32
N LEU A 87 -42.34 -9.81 -16.14
CA LEU A 87 -41.22 -9.38 -15.28
C LEU A 87 -39.88 -9.56 -15.99
N ILE A 88 -39.66 -10.71 -16.64
CA ILE A 88 -38.42 -11.03 -17.34
C ILE A 88 -38.21 -10.14 -18.55
N ASN A 89 -39.27 -9.92 -19.36
CA ASN A 89 -39.19 -9.08 -20.55
C ASN A 89 -38.86 -7.63 -20.19
N GLU A 90 -39.49 -7.08 -19.13
CA GLU A 90 -39.20 -5.71 -18.66
C GLU A 90 -37.82 -5.60 -18.05
N LEU A 91 -37.35 -6.62 -17.30
CA LEU A 91 -35.99 -6.68 -16.79
C LEU A 91 -34.96 -6.74 -17.89
N SER A 92 -35.14 -7.64 -18.87
CA SER A 92 -34.28 -7.76 -20.03
C SER A 92 -34.20 -6.45 -20.81
N SER A 93 -35.35 -5.81 -21.05
CA SER A 93 -35.39 -4.49 -21.69
C SER A 93 -34.65 -3.39 -20.91
N CYS A 94 -34.70 -3.43 -19.56
CA CYS A 94 -34.01 -2.47 -18.73
C CYS A 94 -32.49 -2.73 -18.64
N THR A 95 -32.09 -3.98 -18.45
CA THR A 95 -30.70 -4.36 -18.19
C THR A 95 -29.89 -4.64 -19.45
N GLY A 96 -30.56 -5.08 -20.54
CA GLY A 96 -29.93 -5.58 -21.75
C GLY A 96 -29.47 -7.04 -21.66
N THR A 97 -29.78 -7.75 -20.58
CA THR A 97 -29.46 -9.17 -20.40
C THR A 97 -30.54 -10.03 -21.04
N ASP A 98 -30.13 -11.10 -21.70
CA ASP A 98 -31.05 -12.01 -22.39
C ASP A 98 -32.07 -12.66 -21.43
N THR A 99 -33.32 -12.80 -21.91
CA THR A 99 -34.43 -13.39 -21.16
C THR A 99 -34.15 -14.83 -20.75
N GLU A 100 -33.47 -15.62 -21.59
CA GLU A 100 -33.13 -17.01 -21.32
C GLU A 100 -32.22 -17.15 -20.08
N VAL A 101 -31.29 -16.21 -19.88
CA VAL A 101 -30.43 -16.18 -18.70
C VAL A 101 -31.23 -16.00 -17.41
N TYR A 102 -32.25 -15.15 -17.45
CA TYR A 102 -33.12 -14.93 -16.27
C TYR A 102 -34.02 -16.14 -16.01
N ILE A 103 -34.58 -16.72 -17.06
CA ILE A 103 -35.40 -17.93 -16.96
C ILE A 103 -34.61 -19.08 -16.32
N SER A 104 -33.39 -19.32 -16.80
CA SER A 104 -32.50 -20.34 -16.24
C SER A 104 -32.20 -20.11 -14.75
N LYS A 105 -31.89 -18.87 -14.34
CA LYS A 105 -31.64 -18.53 -12.97
C LYS A 105 -32.87 -18.72 -12.07
N ILE A 106 -34.06 -18.27 -12.51
CA ILE A 106 -35.31 -18.35 -11.75
C ILE A 106 -35.73 -19.81 -11.54
N ASN A 107 -35.54 -20.64 -12.56
CA ASN A 107 -35.89 -22.06 -12.53
C ASN A 107 -34.91 -22.93 -11.70
N SER A 108 -33.93 -22.31 -11.04
CA SER A 108 -32.97 -23.02 -10.18
C SER A 108 -33.57 -23.65 -8.91
N GLY A 109 -34.88 -23.47 -8.66
CA GLY A 109 -35.61 -24.04 -7.50
C GLY A 109 -35.41 -23.33 -6.18
N ARG A 110 -34.70 -22.19 -6.16
CA ARG A 110 -34.45 -21.40 -4.95
C ARG A 110 -35.56 -20.37 -4.72
N ASP A 111 -35.94 -20.14 -3.48
CA ASP A 111 -36.97 -19.14 -3.09
C ASP A 111 -36.54 -17.69 -3.39
N TYR A 112 -35.24 -17.43 -3.33
CA TYR A 112 -34.62 -16.16 -3.68
C TYR A 112 -33.44 -16.39 -4.63
N VAL A 113 -33.45 -15.65 -5.74
CA VAL A 113 -32.41 -15.72 -6.77
C VAL A 113 -31.88 -14.33 -7.06
N GLU A 114 -30.55 -14.16 -7.06
CA GLU A 114 -29.89 -12.96 -7.52
C GLU A 114 -29.75 -13.02 -9.05
N LEU A 115 -30.50 -12.17 -9.74
CA LEU A 115 -30.53 -12.12 -11.20
C LEU A 115 -29.35 -11.33 -11.75
N GLU A 116 -29.08 -10.16 -11.15
CA GLU A 116 -27.93 -9.31 -11.47
C GLU A 116 -27.13 -9.00 -10.21
N LYS A 117 -25.85 -9.34 -10.22
CA LYS A 117 -24.95 -9.02 -9.09
C LYS A 117 -24.47 -7.58 -9.13
N LYS A 118 -24.17 -7.07 -10.35
CA LYS A 118 -23.72 -5.69 -10.56
C LYS A 118 -24.14 -5.24 -11.96
N THR A 119 -25.20 -4.45 -12.07
CA THR A 119 -25.59 -3.78 -13.32
C THR A 119 -25.55 -2.26 -13.13
N ASN A 120 -25.09 -1.53 -14.14
CA ASN A 120 -25.09 -0.06 -14.15
C ASN A 120 -26.47 0.52 -14.51
N LYS A 121 -27.43 -0.34 -14.87
CA LYS A 121 -28.77 0.07 -15.27
C LYS A 121 -29.67 0.27 -14.07
N ASN A 122 -30.26 1.46 -13.99
CA ASN A 122 -31.21 1.81 -12.92
C ASN A 122 -32.63 1.32 -13.23
N CYS A 123 -32.95 0.12 -12.79
CA CYS A 123 -34.27 -0.49 -12.97
C CYS A 123 -35.19 -0.30 -11.74
N GLN A 124 -34.92 0.65 -10.83
CA GLN A 124 -35.69 0.83 -9.59
C GLN A 124 -37.20 1.10 -9.80
N GLN A 125 -37.60 1.61 -10.96
CA GLN A 125 -39.02 1.76 -11.30
C GLN A 125 -39.75 0.42 -11.36
N LEU A 126 -39.08 -0.64 -11.80
CA LEU A 126 -39.66 -1.99 -11.85
C LEU A 126 -39.94 -2.53 -10.45
N GLN A 127 -39.16 -2.15 -9.44
CA GLN A 127 -39.42 -2.55 -8.07
C GLN A 127 -40.74 -1.98 -7.53
N LYS A 128 -41.15 -0.79 -7.99
CA LYS A 128 -42.45 -0.22 -7.63
C LYS A 128 -43.60 -0.99 -8.26
N LYS A 129 -43.39 -1.56 -9.47
CA LYS A 129 -44.37 -2.37 -10.19
C LYS A 129 -44.48 -3.79 -9.64
N TYR A 130 -43.33 -4.36 -9.14
CA TYR A 130 -43.25 -5.72 -8.60
C TYR A 130 -42.75 -5.71 -7.12
N PRO A 131 -43.44 -5.00 -6.19
CA PRO A 131 -42.90 -4.68 -4.87
C PRO A 131 -42.65 -5.90 -3.97
N ASN A 132 -43.37 -7.01 -4.21
CA ASN A 132 -43.27 -8.23 -3.40
C ASN A 132 -42.25 -9.23 -3.99
N ALA A 133 -42.03 -9.20 -5.31
CA ALA A 133 -41.18 -10.14 -6.01
C ALA A 133 -39.77 -9.59 -6.26
N LEU A 134 -39.64 -8.34 -6.68
CA LEU A 134 -38.40 -7.77 -7.13
C LEU A 134 -37.72 -6.93 -6.01
N ILE A 135 -36.43 -7.17 -5.80
CA ILE A 135 -35.59 -6.43 -4.87
C ILE A 135 -34.43 -5.83 -5.65
N ILE A 136 -34.38 -4.50 -5.69
CA ILE A 136 -33.26 -3.79 -6.33
C ILE A 136 -32.55 -2.97 -5.25
N LYS A 137 -31.29 -3.34 -5.02
CA LYS A 137 -30.43 -2.65 -4.04
C LYS A 137 -29.35 -1.87 -4.74
N LYS A 138 -29.22 -0.60 -4.39
CA LYS A 138 -28.09 0.23 -4.78
C LYS A 138 -26.84 -0.31 -4.09
N SER A 139 -25.78 -0.52 -4.86
CA SER A 139 -24.45 -0.88 -4.40
C SER A 139 -23.41 -0.05 -5.12
N PHE A 140 -22.17 -0.16 -4.70
CA PHE A 140 -21.05 0.56 -5.31
C PHE A 140 -20.03 -0.44 -5.84
N LYS A 141 -19.29 -0.04 -6.87
CA LYS A 141 -18.14 -0.78 -7.40
C LYS A 141 -16.98 0.18 -7.50
N ARG A 142 -15.84 -0.25 -7.00
CA ARG A 142 -14.59 0.46 -7.19
C ARG A 142 -14.24 0.52 -8.66
N TYR A 143 -13.82 1.71 -9.11
CA TYR A 143 -13.39 1.98 -10.48
C TYR A 143 -12.09 2.78 -10.47
N TYR A 144 -11.20 2.46 -11.38
CA TYR A 144 -9.87 3.05 -11.52
C TYR A 144 -9.83 3.78 -12.87
N PRO A 145 -10.10 5.10 -12.90
CA PRO A 145 -10.28 5.85 -14.15
C PRO A 145 -8.99 5.96 -14.97
N GLU A 146 -7.84 5.77 -14.34
CA GLU A 146 -6.53 5.84 -14.99
C GLU A 146 -6.02 4.47 -15.45
N ASP A 147 -6.87 3.44 -15.42
CA ASP A 147 -6.55 2.07 -15.83
C ASP A 147 -5.18 1.63 -15.26
N ASN A 148 -4.21 1.33 -16.14
CA ASN A 148 -2.90 0.79 -15.78
C ASN A 148 -1.99 1.77 -15.05
N LEU A 149 -2.21 3.08 -15.19
CA LEU A 149 -1.25 4.15 -14.85
C LEU A 149 -0.72 4.08 -13.42
N VAL A 150 -1.57 3.71 -12.45
CA VAL A 150 -1.23 3.66 -11.03
C VAL A 150 -1.50 2.29 -10.40
N SER A 151 -1.64 1.26 -11.22
CA SER A 151 -2.11 -0.07 -10.80
C SER A 151 -1.25 -0.70 -9.70
N GLN A 152 0.08 -0.73 -9.84
CA GLN A 152 0.97 -1.31 -8.82
C GLN A 152 1.13 -0.45 -7.56
N ILE A 153 0.69 0.81 -7.60
CA ILE A 153 0.67 1.72 -6.45
C ILE A 153 -0.64 1.53 -5.69
N VAL A 154 -1.75 1.84 -6.33
CA VAL A 154 -3.07 1.82 -5.72
C VAL A 154 -3.53 0.39 -5.46
N GLY A 155 -3.29 -0.52 -6.39
CA GLY A 155 -3.81 -1.88 -6.32
C GLY A 155 -5.28 -1.93 -6.72
N PHE A 156 -6.01 -2.92 -6.20
CA PHE A 156 -7.43 -3.10 -6.50
C PHE A 156 -8.19 -3.79 -5.36
N THR A 157 -9.52 -3.75 -5.48
CA THR A 157 -10.46 -4.38 -4.54
C THR A 157 -11.04 -5.67 -5.11
N ASN A 158 -11.48 -6.56 -4.23
CA ASN A 158 -12.29 -7.72 -4.63
C ASN A 158 -13.74 -7.30 -4.96
N ILE A 159 -14.58 -8.31 -5.25
CA ILE A 159 -15.99 -8.10 -5.58
C ILE A 159 -16.82 -7.48 -4.44
N ASP A 160 -16.35 -7.60 -3.19
CA ASP A 160 -16.99 -7.04 -2.00
C ASP A 160 -16.41 -5.68 -1.61
N ASP A 161 -15.66 -5.02 -2.52
CA ASP A 161 -14.99 -3.73 -2.35
C ASP A 161 -13.94 -3.70 -1.22
N ARG A 162 -13.41 -4.89 -0.84
CA ARG A 162 -12.29 -5.01 0.11
C ARG A 162 -10.97 -4.95 -0.65
N GLY A 163 -10.05 -4.10 -0.21
CA GLY A 163 -8.71 -3.99 -0.79
C GLY A 163 -7.92 -5.29 -0.65
N ILE A 164 -7.34 -5.79 -1.75
CA ILE A 164 -6.57 -7.06 -1.80
C ILE A 164 -5.14 -6.88 -2.28
N SER A 165 -4.82 -5.78 -2.93
CA SER A 165 -3.44 -5.45 -3.33
C SER A 165 -3.12 -3.96 -3.15
N GLY A 166 -1.83 -3.60 -3.22
CA GLY A 166 -1.36 -2.22 -3.17
C GLY A 166 -1.80 -1.42 -1.94
N LEU A 167 -2.00 -0.11 -2.13
CA LEU A 167 -2.47 0.79 -1.07
C LEU A 167 -3.93 0.52 -0.69
N GLU A 168 -4.75 -0.03 -1.61
CA GLU A 168 -6.12 -0.46 -1.31
C GLU A 168 -6.14 -1.50 -0.17
N ALA A 169 -5.24 -2.49 -0.21
CA ALA A 169 -5.13 -3.50 0.84
C ALA A 169 -4.54 -2.91 2.13
N LYS A 170 -3.47 -2.13 2.00
CA LYS A 170 -2.77 -1.58 3.16
C LYS A 170 -3.61 -0.62 3.98
N TYR A 171 -4.31 0.28 3.31
CA TYR A 171 -5.14 1.30 3.95
C TYR A 171 -6.63 0.92 4.00
N ASN A 172 -6.96 -0.36 3.79
CA ASN A 172 -8.34 -0.84 3.72
C ASN A 172 -9.19 -0.36 4.91
N LYS A 173 -8.66 -0.39 6.14
CA LYS A 173 -9.35 0.05 7.36
C LYS A 173 -9.73 1.54 7.38
N PHE A 174 -8.96 2.38 6.68
CA PHE A 174 -9.26 3.81 6.56
C PHE A 174 -10.28 4.06 5.45
N LEU A 175 -10.14 3.33 4.35
CA LEU A 175 -10.98 3.46 3.16
C LEU A 175 -12.37 2.85 3.34
N GLU A 176 -12.52 1.83 4.19
CA GLU A 176 -13.81 1.18 4.43
C GLU A 176 -14.81 2.14 5.07
N PRO A 177 -16.04 2.22 4.52
CA PRO A 177 -17.11 2.97 5.13
C PRO A 177 -17.63 2.26 6.39
N VAL A 178 -18.21 3.04 7.29
CA VAL A 178 -19.03 2.50 8.39
C VAL A 178 -20.48 2.50 7.94
N SER A 179 -21.07 1.32 7.86
CA SER A 179 -22.48 1.20 7.49
C SER A 179 -23.38 1.81 8.56
N GLY A 180 -24.36 2.57 8.14
CA GLY A 180 -25.46 3.02 8.97
C GLY A 180 -26.59 1.98 9.05
N SER A 181 -27.56 2.24 9.88
CA SER A 181 -28.74 1.41 10.04
C SER A 181 -30.01 2.26 10.06
N LYS A 182 -31.04 1.80 9.37
CA LYS A 182 -32.37 2.40 9.36
C LYS A 182 -33.39 1.36 9.73
N LEU A 183 -34.22 1.69 10.68
CA LEU A 183 -35.34 0.83 11.05
C LEU A 183 -36.53 1.10 10.13
N SER A 184 -37.06 0.04 9.53
CA SER A 184 -38.29 0.09 8.72
C SER A 184 -39.37 -0.76 9.37
N LYS A 185 -40.62 -0.25 9.37
CA LYS A 185 -41.79 -0.93 9.93
C LYS A 185 -42.72 -1.37 8.80
N ARG A 186 -43.36 -2.55 8.94
CA ARG A 186 -44.42 -2.95 8.01
C ARG A 186 -45.75 -2.29 8.40
N ASN A 187 -46.44 -1.72 7.44
CA ASN A 187 -47.84 -1.28 7.65
C ASN A 187 -48.78 -2.50 7.62
N GLY A 188 -50.07 -2.26 7.91
CA GLY A 188 -51.09 -3.30 7.90
C GLY A 188 -51.31 -4.01 6.55
N LEU A 189 -50.83 -3.42 5.44
CA LEU A 189 -50.84 -4.00 4.10
C LEU A 189 -49.53 -4.78 3.78
N GLY A 190 -48.64 -4.94 4.75
CA GLY A 190 -47.37 -5.65 4.57
C GLY A 190 -46.29 -4.84 3.83
N VAL A 191 -46.57 -3.59 3.45
CA VAL A 191 -45.62 -2.68 2.78
C VAL A 191 -44.69 -2.09 3.82
N ARG A 192 -43.38 -2.06 3.54
CA ARG A 192 -42.40 -1.42 4.41
C ARG A 192 -42.44 0.08 4.24
N ILE A 193 -42.57 0.77 5.36
CA ILE A 193 -42.55 2.22 5.45
C ILE A 193 -41.36 2.62 6.35
N SER A 194 -40.61 3.62 5.90
CA SER A 194 -39.64 4.31 6.75
C SER A 194 -40.41 5.16 7.75
N ASP A 195 -40.24 4.90 9.04
CA ASP A 195 -40.85 5.67 10.12
C ASP A 195 -39.80 6.69 10.63
N PRO A 196 -40.03 8.00 10.45
CA PRO A 196 -39.10 9.03 10.91
C PRO A 196 -38.89 9.09 12.42
N THR A 197 -39.80 8.45 13.18
CA THR A 197 -39.70 8.39 14.65
C THR A 197 -38.75 7.27 15.14
N LEU A 198 -38.36 6.36 14.24
CA LEU A 198 -37.42 5.28 14.57
C LEU A 198 -35.98 5.78 14.45
N PRO A 199 -35.10 5.36 15.37
CA PRO A 199 -33.70 5.74 15.32
C PRO A 199 -33.06 5.32 14.01
N THR A 200 -32.34 6.26 13.39
CA THR A 200 -31.54 6.07 12.18
C THR A 200 -30.10 6.38 12.53
N GLU A 201 -29.22 5.45 12.24
CA GLU A 201 -27.78 5.66 12.32
C GLU A 201 -27.26 5.94 10.90
N GLU A 202 -26.70 7.11 10.69
CA GLU A 202 -26.19 7.51 9.38
C GLU A 202 -24.94 6.71 9.01
N ALA A 203 -24.83 6.34 7.73
CA ALA A 203 -23.60 5.75 7.21
C ALA A 203 -22.50 6.81 7.16
N LYS A 204 -21.29 6.43 7.54
CA LYS A 204 -20.11 7.29 7.42
C LYS A 204 -19.23 6.79 6.28
N ASN A 205 -18.83 7.68 5.41
CA ASN A 205 -17.90 7.37 4.34
C ASN A 205 -16.50 7.02 4.90
N GLY A 206 -15.75 6.23 4.15
CA GLY A 206 -14.33 5.99 4.41
C GLY A 206 -13.51 7.27 4.28
N ALA A 207 -12.31 7.26 4.82
CA ALA A 207 -11.37 8.38 4.71
C ALA A 207 -10.75 8.43 3.32
N ASP A 208 -10.56 9.64 2.80
CA ASP A 208 -9.86 9.88 1.55
C ASP A 208 -8.34 9.92 1.78
N ILE A 209 -7.56 9.48 0.79
CA ILE A 209 -6.11 9.40 0.87
C ILE A 209 -5.51 10.20 -0.28
N VAL A 210 -4.73 11.21 0.05
CA VAL A 210 -3.97 11.99 -0.91
C VAL A 210 -2.55 11.42 -0.98
N LEU A 211 -2.13 11.06 -2.19
CA LEU A 211 -0.79 10.57 -2.47
C LEU A 211 0.16 11.70 -2.83
N THR A 212 1.46 11.47 -2.70
CA THR A 212 2.50 12.36 -3.22
C THR A 212 2.67 12.23 -4.73
N ILE A 213 2.07 11.23 -5.34
CA ILE A 213 2.12 10.98 -6.79
C ILE A 213 1.55 12.17 -7.55
N ASN A 214 2.30 12.63 -8.56
CA ASN A 214 1.84 13.56 -9.58
C ASN A 214 1.44 12.75 -10.83
N LYS A 215 0.18 12.79 -11.18
CA LYS A 215 -0.39 12.01 -12.28
C LYS A 215 0.26 12.32 -13.63
N GLU A 216 0.61 13.57 -13.89
CA GLU A 216 1.29 13.94 -15.12
C GLU A 216 2.70 13.38 -15.18
N TYR A 217 3.47 13.44 -14.08
CA TYR A 217 4.80 12.84 -14.02
C TYR A 217 4.73 11.32 -14.19
N GLN A 218 3.70 10.70 -13.59
CA GLN A 218 3.46 9.26 -13.72
C GLN A 218 3.21 8.87 -15.19
N ALA A 219 2.38 9.63 -15.90
CA ALA A 219 2.09 9.40 -17.32
C ALA A 219 3.32 9.60 -18.19
N ILE A 220 4.05 10.70 -18.01
CA ILE A 220 5.29 10.99 -18.77
C ILE A 220 6.31 9.86 -18.58
N LEU A 221 6.55 9.47 -17.33
CA LEU A 221 7.52 8.42 -17.02
C LEU A 221 7.12 7.08 -17.66
N ARG A 222 5.83 6.73 -17.58
CA ARG A 222 5.31 5.51 -18.21
C ARG A 222 5.47 5.50 -19.71
N ASP A 223 5.10 6.59 -20.38
CA ASP A 223 5.19 6.71 -21.84
C ASP A 223 6.64 6.54 -22.32
N GLU A 224 7.58 7.27 -21.70
CA GLU A 224 9.00 7.21 -22.09
C GLU A 224 9.62 5.83 -21.83
N LEU A 225 9.18 5.14 -20.75
CA LEU A 225 9.61 3.78 -20.49
C LEU A 225 9.09 2.80 -21.55
N ILE A 226 7.82 2.90 -21.97
CA ILE A 226 7.25 2.06 -23.02
C ILE A 226 8.02 2.25 -24.34
N LEU A 227 8.18 3.50 -24.77
CA LEU A 227 8.90 3.84 -25.99
C LEU A 227 10.33 3.29 -25.99
N GLN A 228 11.03 3.43 -24.88
CA GLN A 228 12.40 2.92 -24.78
C GLN A 228 12.47 1.39 -24.69
N MET A 229 11.55 0.74 -23.98
CA MET A 229 11.46 -0.73 -23.95
C MET A 229 11.36 -1.31 -25.37
N GLU A 230 10.45 -0.76 -26.17
CA GLU A 230 10.28 -1.17 -27.57
C GLU A 230 11.54 -0.93 -28.40
N LYS A 231 12.15 0.26 -28.24
CA LYS A 231 13.36 0.65 -28.97
C LYS A 231 14.55 -0.26 -28.68
N VAL A 232 14.76 -0.63 -27.42
CA VAL A 232 15.94 -1.43 -27.00
C VAL A 232 15.63 -2.90 -26.83
N GLY A 233 14.38 -3.34 -27.03
CA GLY A 233 13.96 -4.73 -26.88
C GLY A 233 14.02 -5.23 -25.42
N ALA A 234 13.81 -4.36 -24.43
CA ALA A 234 13.86 -4.75 -23.03
C ALA A 234 12.62 -5.55 -22.60
N LYS A 235 12.80 -6.54 -21.72
CA LYS A 235 11.72 -7.40 -21.22
C LYS A 235 10.84 -6.69 -20.19
N ALA A 236 11.43 -5.81 -19.39
CA ALA A 236 10.73 -5.04 -18.36
C ALA A 236 11.44 -3.70 -18.13
N SER A 237 10.74 -2.77 -17.48
CA SER A 237 11.35 -1.51 -17.07
C SER A 237 10.76 -1.00 -15.75
N MET A 238 11.55 -0.21 -15.05
CA MET A 238 11.17 0.45 -13.80
C MET A 238 11.60 1.90 -13.85
N GLY A 239 10.75 2.79 -13.34
CA GLY A 239 11.05 4.21 -13.23
C GLY A 239 10.54 4.80 -11.93
N LEU A 240 11.33 5.64 -11.30
CA LEU A 240 11.00 6.32 -10.05
C LEU A 240 11.38 7.78 -10.15
N ILE A 241 10.45 8.68 -9.82
CA ILE A 241 10.75 10.10 -9.60
C ILE A 241 10.43 10.42 -8.14
N LEU A 242 11.35 11.06 -7.45
CA LEU A 242 11.14 11.51 -6.07
C LEU A 242 11.72 12.90 -5.84
N ASN A 243 11.21 13.57 -4.81
CA ASN A 243 11.79 14.81 -4.30
C ASN A 243 12.91 14.46 -3.30
N PRO A 244 14.19 14.72 -3.62
CA PRO A 244 15.30 14.35 -2.76
C PRO A 244 15.36 15.13 -1.44
N GLN A 245 14.70 16.31 -1.38
CA GLN A 245 14.68 17.15 -0.17
C GLN A 245 13.68 16.64 0.88
N THR A 246 12.63 15.93 0.46
CA THR A 246 11.55 15.47 1.35
C THR A 246 11.47 13.96 1.48
N GLY A 247 11.89 13.21 0.44
CA GLY A 247 11.68 11.78 0.31
C GLY A 247 10.28 11.42 -0.26
N ALA A 248 9.50 12.40 -0.69
CA ALA A 248 8.20 12.19 -1.32
C ALA A 248 8.37 11.53 -2.70
N ILE A 249 7.65 10.43 -2.94
CA ILE A 249 7.65 9.74 -4.22
C ILE A 249 6.61 10.40 -5.13
N LEU A 250 7.08 10.99 -6.23
CA LEU A 250 6.25 11.75 -7.16
C LEU A 250 5.75 10.90 -8.33
N SER A 251 6.48 9.86 -8.68
CA SER A 251 6.11 8.88 -9.71
C SER A 251 6.81 7.55 -9.48
N MET A 252 6.12 6.43 -9.74
CA MET A 252 6.63 5.08 -9.57
C MET A 252 5.96 4.15 -10.58
N VAL A 253 6.71 3.69 -11.57
CA VAL A 253 6.24 2.90 -12.70
C VAL A 253 7.00 1.60 -12.80
N ASN A 254 6.28 0.50 -12.99
CA ASN A 254 6.84 -0.80 -13.35
C ASN A 254 6.13 -1.29 -14.62
N LEU A 255 6.87 -1.76 -15.60
CA LEU A 255 6.34 -2.34 -16.84
C LEU A 255 6.88 -3.76 -17.02
N PRO A 256 6.05 -4.69 -17.55
CA PRO A 256 4.64 -4.49 -17.92
C PRO A 256 3.73 -4.25 -16.71
N ASP A 257 2.67 -3.50 -16.92
CA ASP A 257 1.64 -3.18 -15.93
C ASP A 257 0.33 -3.95 -16.22
N TYR A 258 -0.73 -3.70 -15.43
CA TYR A 258 -2.02 -4.37 -15.56
C TYR A 258 -3.19 -3.41 -15.37
N ASN A 259 -4.38 -3.77 -15.88
CA ASN A 259 -5.61 -3.00 -15.67
C ASN A 259 -6.33 -3.49 -14.40
N PRO A 260 -6.40 -2.68 -13.32
CA PRO A 260 -7.05 -3.06 -12.06
C PRO A 260 -8.58 -3.20 -12.19
N ASN A 261 -9.20 -2.69 -13.28
CA ASN A 261 -10.62 -2.87 -13.55
C ASN A 261 -10.95 -4.28 -14.07
N SER A 262 -9.93 -5.04 -14.55
CA SER A 262 -10.04 -6.40 -15.10
C SER A 262 -9.11 -7.37 -14.36
N PRO A 263 -9.35 -7.64 -13.05
CA PRO A 263 -8.40 -8.36 -12.19
C PRO A 263 -8.19 -9.84 -12.53
N ASN A 264 -8.99 -10.40 -13.43
CA ASN A 264 -8.86 -11.80 -13.87
C ASN A 264 -8.03 -11.95 -15.14
N ASP A 265 -7.63 -10.85 -15.79
CA ASP A 265 -7.07 -10.86 -17.15
C ASP A 265 -5.54 -10.68 -17.15
N PHE A 266 -4.87 -10.74 -15.99
CA PHE A 266 -3.43 -10.53 -15.90
C PHE A 266 -2.74 -11.52 -14.93
N ASP A 267 -1.44 -11.74 -15.17
CA ASP A 267 -0.59 -12.53 -14.27
C ASP A 267 -0.42 -11.84 -12.90
N ILE A 268 -0.51 -12.60 -11.82
CA ILE A 268 -0.34 -12.13 -10.45
C ILE A 268 1.04 -11.47 -10.22
N GLU A 269 2.06 -11.88 -10.95
CA GLU A 269 3.39 -11.30 -10.88
C GLU A 269 3.41 -9.81 -11.28
N LEU A 270 2.49 -9.38 -12.14
CA LEU A 270 2.37 -7.97 -12.57
C LEU A 270 1.88 -7.05 -11.45
N GLN A 271 1.30 -7.60 -10.38
CA GLN A 271 0.87 -6.82 -9.21
C GLN A 271 2.04 -6.34 -8.36
N LYS A 272 3.22 -6.96 -8.50
CA LYS A 272 4.39 -6.62 -7.71
C LYS A 272 4.93 -5.24 -8.08
N ASN A 273 5.15 -4.43 -7.08
CA ASN A 273 5.89 -3.20 -7.23
C ASN A 273 7.40 -3.50 -7.13
N LYS A 274 8.00 -3.85 -8.26
CA LYS A 274 9.40 -4.29 -8.36
C LYS A 274 10.40 -3.27 -7.86
N ILE A 275 10.07 -1.98 -7.91
CA ILE A 275 10.92 -0.90 -7.35
C ILE A 275 11.14 -1.09 -5.85
N VAL A 276 10.16 -1.68 -5.16
CA VAL A 276 10.19 -1.90 -3.71
C VAL A 276 10.58 -3.33 -3.34
N THR A 277 10.23 -4.31 -4.19
CA THR A 277 10.31 -5.74 -3.83
C THR A 277 11.49 -6.48 -4.43
N ASP A 278 11.94 -6.08 -5.62
CA ASP A 278 12.95 -6.84 -6.34
C ASP A 278 14.36 -6.42 -5.93
N LEU A 279 15.24 -7.41 -5.83
CA LEU A 279 16.63 -7.22 -5.53
C LEU A 279 17.45 -7.33 -6.80
N ILE A 280 18.24 -6.31 -7.07
CA ILE A 280 19.17 -6.26 -8.19
C ILE A 280 20.57 -5.96 -7.69
N GLU A 281 21.59 -6.38 -8.42
CA GLU A 281 22.94 -5.90 -8.22
C GLU A 281 23.07 -4.51 -8.84
N PRO A 282 23.43 -3.47 -8.04
CA PRO A 282 23.43 -2.08 -8.50
C PRO A 282 24.49 -1.78 -9.57
N GLY A 283 25.52 -2.61 -9.71
CA GLY A 283 26.62 -2.38 -10.62
C GLY A 283 27.27 -1.01 -10.36
N SER A 284 27.67 -0.33 -11.41
CA SER A 284 28.40 0.95 -11.30
C SER A 284 27.66 2.08 -10.60
N THR A 285 26.35 1.97 -10.33
CA THR A 285 25.65 2.94 -9.47
C THR A 285 26.07 2.84 -8.01
N PHE A 286 26.67 1.73 -7.59
CA PHE A 286 27.21 1.54 -6.25
C PHE A 286 28.55 2.28 -6.03
N LYS A 287 29.27 2.67 -7.07
CA LYS A 287 30.57 3.36 -6.96
C LYS A 287 30.54 4.64 -6.12
N ILE A 288 29.38 5.24 -5.95
CA ILE A 288 29.19 6.36 -5.00
C ILE A 288 29.60 6.02 -3.58
N VAL A 289 29.48 4.75 -3.17
CA VAL A 289 29.89 4.28 -1.83
C VAL A 289 31.40 4.38 -1.69
N THR A 290 32.13 3.87 -2.68
CA THR A 290 33.59 3.93 -2.70
C THR A 290 34.08 5.38 -2.73
N MET A 291 33.46 6.23 -3.57
CA MET A 291 33.84 7.65 -3.67
C MET A 291 33.51 8.42 -2.39
N ALA A 292 32.38 8.13 -1.77
CA ALA A 292 32.02 8.72 -0.48
C ALA A 292 33.00 8.34 0.62
N ALA A 293 33.41 7.05 0.69
CA ALA A 293 34.43 6.61 1.62
C ALA A 293 35.79 7.27 1.34
N ALA A 294 36.15 7.48 0.08
CA ALA A 294 37.35 8.22 -0.30
C ALA A 294 37.32 9.67 0.18
N LEU A 295 36.17 10.35 0.07
CA LEU A 295 35.99 11.74 0.55
C LEU A 295 36.02 11.88 2.07
N GLU A 296 35.80 10.81 2.81
CA GLU A 296 35.92 10.76 4.30
C GLU A 296 37.33 10.33 4.74
N SER A 297 38.24 10.02 3.80
CA SER A 297 39.64 9.65 4.05
C SER A 297 40.61 10.78 3.67
N ASP A 298 41.89 10.47 3.58
CA ASP A 298 42.99 11.33 3.13
C ASP A 298 43.14 11.40 1.60
N ILE A 299 42.30 10.66 0.82
CA ILE A 299 42.35 10.64 -0.63
C ILE A 299 41.83 11.97 -1.20
N ALA A 300 42.67 12.66 -1.97
CA ALA A 300 42.29 13.89 -2.63
C ALA A 300 41.62 13.65 -4.00
N LEU A 301 40.73 14.55 -4.43
CA LEU A 301 40.02 14.44 -5.71
C LEU A 301 40.94 14.39 -6.93
N ASN A 302 42.14 14.99 -6.82
CA ASN A 302 43.12 15.05 -7.87
C ASN A 302 44.20 13.95 -7.76
N ASP A 303 44.09 13.04 -6.79
CA ASP A 303 44.99 11.90 -6.71
C ASP A 303 44.81 11.00 -7.93
N GLU A 304 45.92 10.70 -8.59
CA GLU A 304 45.96 9.96 -9.86
C GLU A 304 46.20 8.46 -9.63
N TYR A 305 45.49 7.67 -10.39
CA TYR A 305 45.58 6.22 -10.39
C TYR A 305 45.87 5.72 -11.79
N ASN A 306 46.88 4.91 -11.95
CA ASN A 306 47.09 4.14 -13.19
C ASN A 306 45.93 3.15 -13.33
N VAL A 307 45.15 3.25 -14.40
CA VAL A 307 44.02 2.41 -14.72
C VAL A 307 44.19 1.62 -16.01
N GLU A 308 45.43 1.59 -16.51
CA GLU A 308 45.81 0.78 -17.66
C GLU A 308 45.55 -0.68 -17.38
N GLY A 309 44.75 -1.33 -18.22
CA GLY A 309 44.25 -2.67 -18.00
C GLY A 309 44.82 -3.72 -18.95
N PRO A 310 44.53 -4.97 -18.73
CA PRO A 310 43.67 -5.56 -17.70
C PRO A 310 44.32 -5.63 -16.32
N TYR A 311 43.53 -5.37 -15.25
CA TYR A 311 43.98 -5.50 -13.88
C TYR A 311 43.81 -6.96 -13.41
N ASN A 312 44.96 -7.59 -13.10
CA ASN A 312 45.00 -8.98 -12.69
C ASN A 312 45.18 -9.08 -11.16
N PHE A 313 44.17 -9.56 -10.49
CA PHE A 313 44.23 -9.77 -9.05
C PHE A 313 44.55 -11.23 -8.72
N HIS A 314 45.72 -11.50 -8.20
CA HIS A 314 46.20 -12.81 -7.76
C HIS A 314 45.89 -13.98 -8.72
N ASN A 315 45.82 -13.74 -10.03
CA ASN A 315 45.39 -14.69 -11.07
C ASN A 315 43.98 -15.29 -10.87
N ILE A 316 43.12 -14.63 -10.05
CA ILE A 316 41.75 -15.09 -9.78
C ILE A 316 40.75 -14.49 -10.76
N LYS A 317 40.92 -13.21 -11.10
CA LYS A 317 39.96 -12.47 -11.97
C LYS A 317 40.69 -11.37 -12.75
N MET A 318 40.41 -11.33 -14.04
CA MET A 318 40.79 -10.22 -14.90
C MET A 318 39.67 -9.17 -14.87
N ILE A 319 40.03 -7.93 -14.63
CA ILE A 319 39.10 -6.79 -14.57
C ILE A 319 39.52 -5.80 -15.64
N GLU A 320 38.54 -5.38 -16.43
CA GLU A 320 38.75 -4.44 -17.52
C GLU A 320 37.79 -3.26 -17.36
N ASP A 321 38.21 -2.12 -17.86
CA ASP A 321 37.34 -0.97 -18.04
C ASP A 321 36.66 -1.04 -19.41
N SER A 322 35.45 -0.52 -19.53
CA SER A 322 34.72 -0.48 -20.79
C SER A 322 35.36 0.48 -21.81
N GLU A 323 36.04 1.51 -21.31
CA GLU A 323 36.83 2.47 -22.11
C GLU A 323 38.26 2.48 -21.60
N PRO A 324 39.27 2.28 -22.45
CA PRO A 324 40.65 2.25 -22.02
C PRO A 324 41.20 3.67 -21.71
N HIS A 325 41.80 3.77 -20.52
CA HIS A 325 42.54 4.96 -20.09
C HIS A 325 43.85 4.51 -19.43
N SER A 326 44.86 5.38 -19.43
CA SER A 326 46.12 5.08 -18.76
C SER A 326 46.15 5.56 -17.32
N VAL A 327 45.75 6.82 -17.09
CA VAL A 327 45.73 7.46 -15.78
C VAL A 327 44.46 8.27 -15.64
N LEU A 328 43.79 8.14 -14.50
CA LEU A 328 42.60 8.90 -14.13
C LEU A 328 42.73 9.40 -12.70
N ASN A 329 42.27 10.64 -12.45
CA ASN A 329 42.08 11.10 -11.09
C ASN A 329 40.75 10.58 -10.47
N VAL A 330 40.58 10.78 -9.17
CA VAL A 330 39.40 10.25 -8.43
C VAL A 330 38.07 10.72 -9.05
N LYS A 331 37.98 11.99 -9.49
CA LYS A 331 36.77 12.51 -10.14
C LYS A 331 36.52 11.83 -11.49
N GLU A 332 37.56 11.63 -12.28
CA GLU A 332 37.48 11.00 -13.60
C GLU A 332 37.18 9.49 -13.51
N ILE A 333 37.69 8.81 -12.48
CA ILE A 333 37.35 7.41 -12.18
C ILE A 333 35.82 7.24 -12.05
N LEU A 334 35.13 8.14 -11.34
CA LEU A 334 33.67 8.10 -11.26
C LEU A 334 33.02 8.47 -12.59
N ALA A 335 33.53 9.49 -13.28
CA ALA A 335 32.96 10.02 -14.50
C ALA A 335 32.98 9.01 -15.66
N PHE A 336 34.14 8.38 -15.90
CA PHE A 336 34.30 7.33 -16.91
C PHE A 336 33.92 5.95 -16.41
N SER A 337 33.49 5.86 -15.15
CA SER A 337 33.06 4.59 -14.54
C SER A 337 34.15 3.51 -14.52
N SER A 338 35.42 3.89 -14.32
CA SER A 338 36.54 2.94 -14.26
C SER A 338 36.35 1.92 -13.13
N ASN A 339 36.35 0.63 -13.47
CA ASN A 339 36.33 -0.46 -12.52
C ASN A 339 37.68 -0.56 -11.83
N ILE A 340 38.75 -0.50 -12.61
CA ILE A 340 40.12 -0.62 -12.12
C ILE A 340 40.42 0.49 -11.12
N GLY A 341 40.14 1.75 -11.46
CA GLY A 341 40.36 2.87 -10.57
C GLY A 341 39.54 2.76 -9.27
N THR A 342 38.27 2.35 -9.37
CA THR A 342 37.40 2.17 -8.20
C THR A 342 37.93 1.09 -7.27
N ILE A 343 38.42 -0.03 -7.81
CA ILE A 343 39.00 -1.12 -7.02
C ILE A 343 40.28 -0.69 -6.32
N LYS A 344 41.18 0.03 -7.00
CA LYS A 344 42.40 0.56 -6.40
C LYS A 344 42.15 1.51 -5.26
N ILE A 345 41.15 2.40 -5.40
CA ILE A 345 40.67 3.25 -4.30
C ILE A 345 40.14 2.40 -3.14
N ALA A 346 39.31 1.38 -3.43
CA ALA A 346 38.74 0.52 -2.40
C ALA A 346 39.81 -0.32 -1.67
N GLU A 347 40.84 -0.78 -2.37
CA GLU A 347 42.00 -1.49 -1.76
C GLU A 347 42.75 -0.59 -0.78
N HIS A 348 42.95 0.71 -1.14
CA HIS A 348 43.55 1.69 -0.25
C HIS A 348 42.70 1.92 1.00
N LEU A 349 41.39 2.01 0.86
CA LEU A 349 40.43 2.26 1.95
C LEU A 349 40.22 1.03 2.87
N GLY A 350 40.34 -0.17 2.32
CA GLY A 350 40.09 -1.42 3.01
C GLY A 350 38.58 -1.77 3.12
N LYS A 351 38.33 -3.07 3.30
CA LYS A 351 36.97 -3.64 3.27
C LYS A 351 36.00 -3.08 4.30
N LYS A 352 36.52 -2.68 5.48
CA LYS A 352 35.68 -2.14 6.55
C LYS A 352 35.11 -0.77 6.17
N SER A 353 35.92 0.11 5.60
CA SER A 353 35.51 1.44 5.18
C SER A 353 34.40 1.39 4.12
N ILE A 354 34.57 0.51 3.12
CA ILE A 354 33.55 0.29 2.08
C ILE A 354 32.24 -0.25 2.67
N TYR A 355 32.33 -1.22 3.56
CA TYR A 355 31.15 -1.79 4.22
C TYR A 355 30.41 -0.76 5.08
N ASP A 356 31.14 -0.05 5.93
CA ASP A 356 30.55 0.94 6.82
C ASP A 356 29.85 2.08 6.02
N GLN A 357 30.49 2.56 4.96
CA GLN A 357 29.90 3.59 4.09
C GLN A 357 28.66 3.05 3.34
N ALA A 358 28.68 1.80 2.88
CA ALA A 358 27.51 1.19 2.28
C ALA A 358 26.34 1.10 3.27
N ARG A 359 26.64 0.73 4.53
CA ARG A 359 25.63 0.71 5.61
C ARG A 359 25.11 2.11 5.92
N GLU A 360 25.96 3.14 5.88
CA GLU A 360 25.53 4.52 6.03
C GLU A 360 24.53 4.92 4.94
N PHE A 361 24.78 4.57 3.68
CA PHE A 361 23.86 4.78 2.56
C PHE A 361 22.62 3.87 2.56
N GLY A 362 22.43 3.03 3.59
CA GLY A 362 21.24 2.22 3.78
C GLY A 362 21.23 0.89 3.04
N PHE A 363 22.31 0.51 2.36
CA PHE A 363 22.41 -0.83 1.75
C PHE A 363 22.38 -1.92 2.82
N GLY A 364 21.65 -2.99 2.55
CA GLY A 364 21.42 -4.07 3.53
C GLY A 364 20.43 -3.71 4.65
N THR A 365 19.67 -2.61 4.53
CA THR A 365 18.61 -2.20 5.49
C THR A 365 17.40 -1.69 4.75
N LYS A 366 16.20 -1.96 5.29
CA LYS A 366 14.95 -1.42 4.73
C LYS A 366 14.98 0.11 4.71
N THR A 367 14.48 0.71 3.63
CA THR A 367 14.34 2.17 3.54
C THR A 367 13.32 2.70 4.55
N GLY A 368 12.41 1.82 4.98
CA GLY A 368 11.28 2.16 5.82
C GLY A 368 10.11 2.73 5.02
N PHE A 369 10.12 2.51 3.70
CA PHE A 369 8.95 2.76 2.86
C PHE A 369 7.74 2.04 3.42
N ASP A 370 6.58 2.61 3.21
CA ASP A 370 5.35 2.09 3.77
C ASP A 370 4.84 0.85 3.01
N SER A 371 5.67 -0.22 3.00
CA SER A 371 5.37 -1.53 2.40
C SER A 371 5.73 -2.66 3.36
N SER A 372 4.84 -3.64 3.47
CA SER A 372 5.10 -4.87 4.25
C SER A 372 6.09 -5.82 3.56
N THR A 373 6.25 -5.69 2.25
CA THR A 373 7.03 -6.61 1.40
C THR A 373 8.42 -6.10 1.06
N GLU A 374 8.85 -4.94 1.59
CA GLU A 374 10.18 -4.40 1.34
C GLU A 374 11.26 -5.32 1.94
N PRO A 375 12.19 -5.88 1.13
CA PRO A 375 13.35 -6.62 1.62
C PRO A 375 14.45 -5.66 2.11
N ALA A 376 15.34 -6.17 2.97
CA ALA A 376 16.48 -5.38 3.44
C ALA A 376 17.60 -5.25 2.41
N GLY A 377 17.62 -6.07 1.36
CA GLY A 377 18.77 -6.23 0.49
C GLY A 377 19.85 -7.16 1.11
N ILE A 378 20.93 -7.37 0.37
CA ILE A 378 22.03 -8.21 0.80
C ILE A 378 23.32 -7.40 0.76
N LEU A 379 23.96 -7.25 1.91
CA LEU A 379 25.31 -6.72 2.08
C LEU A 379 26.01 -7.56 3.16
N ARG A 380 26.94 -8.41 2.74
CA ARG A 380 27.65 -9.31 3.67
C ARG A 380 28.65 -8.52 4.51
N GLU A 381 28.80 -8.93 5.77
CA GLU A 381 29.82 -8.37 6.66
C GLU A 381 31.25 -8.67 6.15
N PRO A 382 32.21 -7.78 6.41
CA PRO A 382 33.58 -7.91 5.93
C PRO A 382 34.29 -9.23 6.31
N SER A 383 33.89 -9.82 7.43
CA SER A 383 34.38 -11.14 7.89
C SER A 383 33.99 -12.30 6.96
N LYS A 384 32.93 -12.14 6.18
CA LYS A 384 32.39 -13.13 5.24
C LYS A 384 32.80 -12.85 3.78
N TRP A 385 33.65 -11.86 3.54
CA TRP A 385 34.10 -11.52 2.21
C TRP A 385 35.16 -12.55 1.75
N SER A 386 34.99 -13.04 0.53
CA SER A 386 36.02 -13.84 -0.15
C SER A 386 37.17 -12.95 -0.62
N LEU A 387 38.21 -13.55 -1.13
CA LEU A 387 39.32 -12.80 -1.74
C LEU A 387 38.85 -11.92 -2.91
N SER A 388 37.90 -12.41 -3.72
CA SER A 388 37.37 -11.67 -4.86
C SER A 388 36.34 -10.59 -4.47
N SER A 389 35.77 -10.66 -3.26
CA SER A 389 34.73 -9.70 -2.83
C SER A 389 35.21 -8.25 -2.80
N MET A 390 36.50 -8.04 -2.49
CA MET A 390 37.12 -6.71 -2.49
C MET A 390 37.18 -6.07 -3.88
N HIS A 391 37.07 -6.88 -4.94
CA HIS A 391 37.08 -6.44 -6.34
C HIS A 391 35.69 -6.44 -6.97
N SER A 392 34.74 -7.10 -6.33
CA SER A 392 33.35 -7.19 -6.79
C SER A 392 32.45 -6.16 -6.12
N ILE A 393 32.50 -6.07 -4.79
CA ILE A 393 31.61 -5.21 -4.00
C ILE A 393 31.76 -3.72 -4.32
N PRO A 394 32.99 -3.14 -4.42
CA PRO A 394 33.15 -1.71 -4.71
C PRO A 394 32.57 -1.26 -6.05
N ILE A 395 32.43 -2.17 -7.00
CA ILE A 395 31.84 -1.93 -8.32
C ILE A 395 30.38 -2.39 -8.42
N GLY A 396 29.77 -2.84 -7.29
CA GLY A 396 28.34 -3.14 -7.15
C GLY A 396 27.91 -4.55 -7.51
N TYR A 397 28.82 -5.53 -7.49
CA TYR A 397 28.52 -6.96 -7.53
C TYR A 397 28.56 -7.57 -6.13
N GLU A 398 27.96 -8.72 -5.93
CA GLU A 398 27.83 -9.38 -4.61
C GLU A 398 27.06 -8.54 -3.56
N VAL A 399 26.42 -7.46 -3.99
CA VAL A 399 25.49 -6.61 -3.23
C VAL A 399 24.15 -6.68 -3.92
N SER A 400 23.08 -6.92 -3.16
CA SER A 400 21.73 -6.86 -3.72
C SER A 400 20.93 -5.76 -3.02
N ALA A 401 20.33 -4.89 -3.80
CA ALA A 401 19.55 -3.75 -3.32
C ALA A 401 18.26 -3.60 -4.12
N THR A 402 17.24 -3.03 -3.48
CA THR A 402 16.05 -2.61 -4.23
C THR A 402 16.34 -1.35 -5.04
N PRO A 403 15.66 -1.14 -6.17
CA PRO A 403 15.72 0.14 -6.89
C PRO A 403 15.47 1.35 -5.97
N LEU A 404 14.57 1.21 -5.01
CA LEU A 404 14.28 2.26 -4.02
C LEU A 404 15.50 2.56 -3.13
N GLN A 405 16.23 1.54 -2.67
CA GLN A 405 17.47 1.75 -1.90
C GLN A 405 18.52 2.50 -2.71
N ILE A 406 18.67 2.15 -3.99
CA ILE A 406 19.58 2.86 -4.89
C ILE A 406 19.15 4.32 -5.03
N ALA A 407 17.88 4.61 -5.31
CA ALA A 407 17.39 5.98 -5.43
C ALA A 407 17.60 6.79 -4.14
N MET A 408 17.33 6.18 -2.97
CA MET A 408 17.49 6.87 -1.68
C MET A 408 18.94 7.17 -1.33
N SER A 409 19.91 6.36 -1.77
CA SER A 409 21.34 6.65 -1.60
C SER A 409 21.78 7.92 -2.39
N TYR A 410 21.25 8.09 -3.61
CA TYR A 410 21.47 9.31 -4.39
C TYR A 410 20.69 10.51 -3.84
N ALA A 411 19.49 10.28 -3.30
CA ALA A 411 18.74 11.34 -2.64
C ALA A 411 19.51 11.90 -1.42
N ALA A 412 20.23 11.05 -0.70
CA ALA A 412 21.07 11.49 0.41
C ALA A 412 22.23 12.39 -0.06
N ILE A 413 22.79 12.15 -1.23
CA ILE A 413 23.80 13.03 -1.83
C ILE A 413 23.15 14.38 -2.23
N ALA A 414 22.03 14.32 -2.94
CA ALA A 414 21.31 15.47 -3.47
C ALA A 414 20.79 16.44 -2.40
N ASN A 415 20.54 15.96 -1.17
CA ASN A 415 19.98 16.79 -0.09
C ASN A 415 21.02 17.25 0.97
N GLY A 416 22.31 17.14 0.64
CA GLY A 416 23.39 17.58 1.53
C GLY A 416 23.76 16.58 2.63
N GLY A 417 23.51 15.28 2.39
CA GLY A 417 24.02 14.19 3.21
C GLY A 417 23.02 13.58 4.21
N PHE A 418 21.71 13.74 3.99
CA PHE A 418 20.70 13.20 4.90
C PHE A 418 19.98 11.99 4.30
N MET A 419 20.01 10.85 4.98
CA MET A 419 19.16 9.72 4.65
C MET A 419 17.73 9.98 5.13
N LEU A 420 16.79 10.01 4.20
CA LEU A 420 15.37 10.23 4.46
C LEU A 420 14.58 8.92 4.44
N LYS A 421 13.42 8.93 5.08
CA LYS A 421 12.41 7.89 4.89
C LYS A 421 11.57 8.24 3.66
N PRO A 422 11.53 7.39 2.61
CA PRO A 422 10.64 7.62 1.48
C PRO A 422 9.17 7.41 1.89
N TYR A 423 8.26 8.19 1.27
CA TYR A 423 6.83 8.06 1.51
C TYR A 423 6.02 8.37 0.24
N ILE A 424 4.81 7.82 0.18
CA ILE A 424 3.89 7.95 -0.97
C ILE A 424 2.52 8.49 -0.56
N VAL A 425 2.14 8.39 0.71
CA VAL A 425 0.91 8.98 1.24
C VAL A 425 1.25 10.35 1.82
N GLU A 426 0.65 11.40 1.27
CA GLU A 426 0.80 12.76 1.78
C GLU A 426 -0.05 12.98 3.02
N LYS A 427 -1.36 12.66 2.92
CA LYS A 427 -2.30 12.81 4.02
C LYS A 427 -3.49 11.85 3.91
N ILE A 428 -4.13 11.59 5.05
CA ILE A 428 -5.39 10.87 5.16
C ILE A 428 -6.40 11.82 5.79
N GLU A 429 -7.54 12.03 5.13
CA GLU A 429 -8.58 12.98 5.51
C GLU A 429 -9.91 12.27 5.71
N LYS A 430 -10.64 12.63 6.76
CA LYS A 430 -11.98 12.13 7.04
C LYS A 430 -12.88 13.28 7.49
N HIS A 431 -13.93 13.57 6.72
CA HIS A 431 -14.88 14.64 7.04
C HIS A 431 -14.21 15.98 7.36
N ASP A 432 -13.29 16.42 6.51
CA ASP A 432 -12.49 17.66 6.63
C ASP A 432 -11.45 17.67 7.76
N ASP A 433 -11.35 16.59 8.55
CA ASP A 433 -10.29 16.44 9.54
C ASP A 433 -9.11 15.64 8.97
N THR A 434 -7.92 16.20 9.03
CA THR A 434 -6.69 15.48 8.67
C THR A 434 -6.32 14.52 9.79
N ILE A 435 -6.46 13.21 9.54
CA ILE A 435 -6.12 12.16 10.52
C ILE A 435 -4.60 11.94 10.58
N ILE A 436 -3.96 11.90 9.41
CA ILE A 436 -2.52 11.67 9.25
C ILE A 436 -2.03 12.65 8.19
N LYS A 437 -0.95 13.34 8.49
CA LYS A 437 -0.17 14.11 7.52
C LYS A 437 1.28 13.66 7.62
N ASN A 438 1.78 13.09 6.54
CA ASN A 438 3.19 12.72 6.48
C ASN A 438 4.07 13.96 6.28
N GLN A 439 5.26 13.87 6.83
CA GLN A 439 6.26 14.92 6.76
C GLN A 439 7.62 14.31 6.45
N ARG A 440 8.56 15.15 6.05
CA ARG A 440 9.96 14.76 5.93
C ARG A 440 10.45 14.10 7.21
N ILE A 441 10.89 12.84 7.11
CA ILE A 441 11.52 12.12 8.22
C ILE A 441 12.97 11.88 7.88
N THR A 442 13.88 12.53 8.60
CA THR A 442 15.31 12.31 8.53
C THR A 442 15.70 11.14 9.43
N LYS A 443 16.30 10.11 8.87
CA LYS A 443 16.78 8.94 9.61
C LYS A 443 18.14 9.21 10.25
N LYS A 444 19.10 9.70 9.45
CA LYS A 444 20.46 10.00 9.88
C LYS A 444 21.18 10.90 8.88
N ARG A 445 22.30 11.49 9.27
CA ARG A 445 23.27 12.10 8.36
C ARG A 445 24.28 11.04 7.95
N VAL A 446 24.53 10.90 6.64
CA VAL A 446 25.41 9.87 6.04
C VAL A 446 26.67 10.45 5.40
N LEU A 447 26.65 11.76 5.11
CA LEU A 447 27.77 12.54 4.61
C LEU A 447 27.77 13.93 5.23
N SER A 448 28.93 14.53 5.33
CA SER A 448 29.03 15.97 5.57
C SER A 448 28.45 16.73 4.37
N GLN A 449 27.96 17.96 4.58
CA GLN A 449 27.45 18.78 3.51
C GLN A 449 28.52 19.01 2.43
N SER A 450 29.75 19.29 2.85
CA SER A 450 30.89 19.51 1.93
C SER A 450 31.16 18.29 1.06
N ASN A 451 31.13 17.07 1.64
CA ASN A 451 31.39 15.84 0.88
C ASN A 451 30.20 15.47 -0.04
N ALA A 452 28.96 15.77 0.38
CA ALA A 452 27.80 15.64 -0.49
C ALA A 452 27.86 16.59 -1.71
N GLU A 453 28.30 17.85 -1.50
CA GLU A 453 28.52 18.81 -2.57
C GLU A 453 29.63 18.36 -3.53
N LYS A 454 30.78 17.90 -3.01
CA LYS A 454 31.87 17.35 -3.83
C LYS A 454 31.40 16.16 -4.66
N LEU A 455 30.68 15.22 -4.05
CA LEU A 455 30.16 14.04 -4.75
C LEU A 455 29.12 14.42 -5.81
N SER A 456 28.29 15.43 -5.54
CA SER A 456 27.34 15.99 -6.53
C SER A 456 28.08 16.57 -7.75
N LEU A 457 29.18 17.28 -7.54
CA LEU A 457 30.02 17.79 -8.62
C LEU A 457 30.72 16.69 -9.43
N MET A 458 31.18 15.62 -8.76
CA MET A 458 31.72 14.43 -9.46
C MET A 458 30.66 13.76 -10.33
N LEU A 459 29.41 13.64 -9.81
CA LEU A 459 28.28 13.10 -10.57
C LEU A 459 27.83 14.02 -11.70
N SER A 460 27.93 15.35 -11.55
CA SER A 460 27.71 16.29 -12.65
C SER A 460 28.74 16.11 -13.77
N HIS A 461 30.00 15.96 -13.40
CA HIS A 461 31.07 15.67 -14.35
C HIS A 461 30.85 14.37 -15.15
N THR A 462 30.19 13.35 -14.51
CA THR A 462 29.79 12.10 -15.19
C THR A 462 28.81 12.38 -16.34
N VAL A 463 27.87 13.32 -16.15
CA VAL A 463 26.87 13.69 -17.17
C VAL A 463 27.47 14.65 -18.22
N GLU A 464 28.35 15.55 -17.83
CA GLU A 464 28.97 16.51 -18.74
C GLU A 464 29.99 15.84 -19.66
N ASN A 465 30.89 15.05 -19.11
CA ASN A 465 32.10 14.56 -19.80
C ASN A 465 32.23 13.03 -19.85
N GLY A 466 31.52 12.31 -18.95
CA GLY A 466 31.69 10.88 -18.77
C GLY A 466 30.60 10.00 -19.39
N SER A 467 30.35 8.86 -18.77
CA SER A 467 29.41 7.84 -19.24
C SER A 467 27.94 8.24 -19.25
N GLY A 468 27.59 9.35 -18.61
CA GLY A 468 26.21 9.85 -18.47
C GLY A 468 25.78 10.89 -19.52
N LYS A 469 26.57 11.20 -20.54
CA LYS A 469 26.32 12.29 -21.50
C LYS A 469 24.93 12.33 -22.12
N LEU A 470 24.33 11.16 -22.37
CA LEU A 470 23.00 11.09 -22.98
C LEU A 470 21.85 11.42 -21.99
N ALA A 471 22.15 11.60 -20.71
CA ALA A 471 21.19 12.11 -19.72
C ALA A 471 21.20 13.64 -19.58
N ASN A 472 22.07 14.34 -20.34
CA ASN A 472 22.19 15.81 -20.26
C ASN A 472 20.90 16.50 -20.71
N VAL A 473 20.38 17.40 -19.88
CA VAL A 473 19.19 18.21 -20.13
C VAL A 473 19.63 19.63 -20.46
N ALA A 474 19.27 20.10 -21.63
CA ALA A 474 19.74 21.40 -22.13
C ALA A 474 19.34 22.55 -21.19
N GLY A 475 20.34 23.36 -20.80
CA GLY A 475 20.14 24.50 -19.89
C GLY A 475 20.08 24.16 -18.39
N TRP A 476 20.32 22.89 -18.03
CA TRP A 476 20.28 22.42 -16.66
C TRP A 476 21.54 21.63 -16.28
N ASN A 477 22.05 21.84 -15.06
CA ASN A 477 23.11 21.00 -14.53
C ASN A 477 22.49 19.73 -13.91
N VAL A 478 22.88 18.61 -14.48
CA VAL A 478 22.42 17.27 -14.05
C VAL A 478 23.58 16.52 -13.41
N ALA A 479 23.33 15.91 -12.25
CA ALA A 479 24.24 14.96 -11.64
C ALA A 479 23.67 13.56 -11.74
N GLY A 480 24.48 12.56 -12.14
CA GLY A 480 23.98 11.21 -12.27
C GLY A 480 25.03 10.17 -12.59
N LYS A 481 24.61 8.91 -12.59
CA LYS A 481 25.47 7.76 -12.83
C LYS A 481 24.75 6.68 -13.62
N THR A 482 25.41 6.13 -14.61
CA THR A 482 25.01 4.93 -15.34
C THR A 482 25.37 3.67 -14.55
N GLY A 483 24.55 2.65 -14.69
CA GLY A 483 24.83 1.30 -14.23
C GLY A 483 24.57 0.29 -15.34
N THR A 484 25.39 -0.75 -15.37
CA THR A 484 25.20 -1.94 -16.20
C THR A 484 25.73 -3.12 -15.40
N SER A 485 24.85 -4.05 -15.06
CA SER A 485 25.23 -5.27 -14.37
C SER A 485 24.73 -6.49 -15.12
N LYS A 486 25.53 -7.56 -15.16
CA LYS A 486 25.13 -8.87 -15.67
C LYS A 486 24.12 -9.48 -14.70
N LYS A 487 23.08 -10.13 -15.21
CA LYS A 487 22.13 -10.84 -14.35
C LYS A 487 22.73 -12.15 -13.85
N LEU A 488 22.53 -12.42 -12.57
CA LEU A 488 22.86 -13.72 -11.98
C LEU A 488 21.68 -14.66 -12.24
N ILE A 489 21.92 -15.71 -13.05
CA ILE A 489 20.91 -16.71 -13.43
C ILE A 489 21.49 -18.07 -13.06
N ASP A 490 20.79 -18.85 -12.24
CA ASP A 490 21.21 -20.17 -11.78
C ASP A 490 22.64 -20.20 -11.19
N GLY A 491 23.00 -19.11 -10.48
CA GLY A 491 24.30 -18.97 -9.83
C GLY A 491 25.46 -18.56 -10.75
N GLN A 492 25.20 -18.27 -12.02
CA GLN A 492 26.18 -17.78 -12.98
C GLN A 492 25.78 -16.43 -13.58
N TYR A 493 26.78 -15.59 -13.88
CA TYR A 493 26.52 -14.32 -14.57
C TYR A 493 26.25 -14.57 -16.05
N SER A 494 25.10 -14.06 -16.52
CA SER A 494 24.71 -14.16 -17.92
C SER A 494 25.53 -13.23 -18.79
N GLU A 495 25.96 -13.69 -19.96
CA GLU A 495 26.60 -12.86 -20.99
C GLU A 495 25.59 -12.17 -21.93
N LYS A 496 24.30 -12.47 -21.77
CA LYS A 496 23.24 -11.97 -22.66
C LYS A 496 22.21 -11.12 -21.96
N GLU A 497 22.03 -11.30 -20.64
CA GLU A 497 21.02 -10.63 -19.87
C GLU A 497 21.65 -9.65 -18.87
N PHE A 498 21.20 -8.41 -18.96
CA PHE A 498 21.76 -7.29 -18.21
C PHE A 498 20.67 -6.49 -17.51
N ILE A 499 21.00 -5.85 -16.42
CA ILE A 499 20.24 -4.75 -15.83
C ILE A 499 20.96 -3.47 -16.22
N SER A 500 20.27 -2.62 -16.96
CA SER A 500 20.75 -1.30 -17.35
C SER A 500 20.07 -0.24 -16.53
N SER A 501 20.82 0.69 -15.97
CA SER A 501 20.26 1.71 -15.10
C SER A 501 20.89 3.09 -15.31
N PHE A 502 20.14 4.11 -14.96
CA PHE A 502 20.60 5.48 -14.76
C PHE A 502 19.88 6.08 -13.56
N VAL A 503 20.62 6.68 -12.67
CA VAL A 503 20.07 7.45 -11.56
C VAL A 503 20.72 8.83 -11.55
N GLY A 504 19.89 9.87 -11.48
CA GLY A 504 20.36 11.24 -11.51
C GLY A 504 19.38 12.20 -10.84
N PHE A 505 19.88 13.38 -10.51
CA PHE A 505 19.10 14.46 -9.92
C PHE A 505 19.47 15.80 -10.52
N PHE A 506 18.53 16.74 -10.46
CA PHE A 506 18.71 18.10 -10.96
C PHE A 506 17.74 19.11 -10.31
N PRO A 507 18.00 20.43 -10.40
CA PRO A 507 19.29 21.04 -10.72
C PRO A 507 20.35 20.68 -9.68
N VAL A 508 21.63 20.61 -10.07
CA VAL A 508 22.70 20.26 -9.10
C VAL A 508 22.81 21.28 -7.96
N GLU A 509 22.57 22.54 -8.26
CA GLU A 509 22.66 23.66 -7.30
C GLU A 509 21.54 23.67 -6.26
N ASN A 510 20.38 23.14 -6.62
CA ASN A 510 19.20 23.03 -5.75
C ASN A 510 18.37 21.82 -6.19
N PRO A 511 18.75 20.61 -5.82
CA PRO A 511 18.11 19.39 -6.30
C PRO A 511 16.63 19.33 -5.93
N GLN A 512 15.75 19.36 -6.94
CA GLN A 512 14.30 19.33 -6.80
C GLN A 512 13.72 17.98 -7.19
N LEU A 513 14.32 17.34 -8.20
CA LEU A 513 13.91 16.02 -8.68
C LEU A 513 15.08 15.06 -8.73
N LEU A 514 14.83 13.83 -8.34
CA LEU A 514 15.68 12.68 -8.59
C LEU A 514 14.88 11.67 -9.40
N CYS A 515 15.52 11.11 -10.44
CA CYS A 515 14.91 10.07 -11.26
C CYS A 515 15.85 8.87 -11.40
N LEU A 516 15.29 7.68 -11.19
CA LEU A 516 15.93 6.39 -11.44
C LEU A 516 15.19 5.69 -12.58
N ILE A 517 15.94 5.23 -13.56
CA ILE A 517 15.47 4.44 -14.70
C ILE A 517 16.21 3.11 -14.71
N ILE A 518 15.48 2.03 -14.85
CA ILE A 518 16.02 0.67 -14.98
C ILE A 518 15.33 -0.02 -16.15
N LEU A 519 16.14 -0.64 -17.01
CA LEU A 519 15.69 -1.51 -18.11
C LEU A 519 16.23 -2.91 -17.87
N ASP A 520 15.35 -3.89 -17.86
CA ASP A 520 15.67 -5.29 -17.65
C ASP A 520 15.85 -6.00 -19.00
N SER A 521 17.01 -6.60 -19.18
CA SER A 521 17.37 -7.42 -20.34
C SER A 521 17.16 -6.69 -21.69
N PRO A 522 17.70 -5.46 -21.86
CA PRO A 522 17.75 -4.84 -23.19
C PRO A 522 18.64 -5.65 -24.12
N ASP A 523 18.41 -5.53 -25.43
CA ASP A 523 19.06 -6.35 -26.46
C ASP A 523 20.57 -6.14 -26.52
N ALA A 524 21.31 -7.09 -25.95
CA ALA A 524 22.76 -7.09 -25.92
C ALA A 524 23.39 -7.33 -27.31
N SER A 525 22.69 -8.00 -28.23
CA SER A 525 23.20 -8.27 -29.58
C SER A 525 23.35 -6.99 -30.41
N ARG A 526 22.59 -5.95 -30.05
CA ARG A 526 22.61 -4.62 -30.66
C ARG A 526 23.45 -3.61 -29.87
N ASN A 527 24.23 -4.07 -28.86
CA ASN A 527 24.96 -3.21 -27.92
C ASN A 527 24.08 -2.19 -27.15
N LEU A 528 22.78 -2.47 -26.99
CA LEU A 528 21.83 -1.59 -26.31
C LEU A 528 21.71 -1.88 -24.81
N HIS A 529 22.51 -2.80 -24.28
CA HIS A 529 22.52 -3.19 -22.87
C HIS A 529 23.25 -2.21 -21.94
N TRP A 530 23.99 -1.24 -22.50
CA TRP A 530 24.67 -0.23 -21.69
C TRP A 530 23.69 0.79 -21.11
N GLY A 531 23.80 1.08 -19.81
CA GLY A 531 22.97 2.10 -19.17
C GLY A 531 23.09 3.48 -19.79
N SER A 532 24.24 3.80 -20.38
CA SER A 532 24.45 5.03 -21.17
C SER A 532 23.57 5.09 -22.42
N MET A 533 23.33 3.96 -23.09
CA MET A 533 22.57 3.89 -24.35
C MET A 533 21.07 3.65 -24.14
N SER A 534 20.70 2.99 -23.07
CA SER A 534 19.33 2.56 -22.81
C SER A 534 18.62 3.44 -21.77
N SER A 535 19.18 3.59 -20.57
CA SER A 535 18.49 4.24 -19.44
C SER A 535 18.75 5.76 -19.36
N ALA A 536 19.95 6.23 -19.69
CA ALA A 536 20.29 7.65 -19.67
C ALA A 536 19.43 8.50 -20.63
N PRO A 537 19.12 8.08 -21.88
CA PRO A 537 18.21 8.81 -22.76
C PRO A 537 16.80 8.96 -22.21
N VAL A 538 16.27 7.94 -21.50
CA VAL A 538 14.95 8.03 -20.87
C VAL A 538 14.92 9.10 -19.80
N PHE A 539 15.94 9.15 -18.94
CA PHE A 539 16.04 10.22 -17.95
C PHE A 539 15.92 11.59 -18.62
N LYS A 540 16.70 11.83 -19.69
CA LYS A 540 16.64 13.09 -20.44
C LYS A 540 15.23 13.39 -20.95
N SER A 541 14.62 12.44 -21.68
CA SER A 541 13.29 12.63 -22.28
C SER A 541 12.22 12.91 -21.22
N VAL A 542 12.24 12.16 -20.10
CA VAL A 542 11.34 12.38 -18.98
C VAL A 542 11.52 13.79 -18.41
N MET A 543 12.77 14.20 -18.13
CA MET A 543 13.03 15.51 -17.52
C MET A 543 12.71 16.66 -18.47
N ASP A 544 13.01 16.55 -19.76
CA ASP A 544 12.61 17.53 -20.76
C ASP A 544 11.08 17.75 -20.78
N ARG A 545 10.30 16.66 -20.72
CA ARG A 545 8.82 16.75 -20.66
C ARG A 545 8.33 17.32 -19.35
N VAL A 546 8.90 16.89 -18.22
CA VAL A 546 8.51 17.34 -16.87
C VAL A 546 8.75 18.85 -16.73
N ILE A 547 9.93 19.36 -17.13
CA ILE A 547 10.25 20.79 -17.09
C ILE A 547 9.29 21.62 -17.95
N ASN A 548 8.82 21.07 -19.07
CA ASN A 548 7.90 21.77 -19.95
C ASN A 548 6.52 21.97 -19.32
N ILE A 549 6.05 21.04 -18.51
CA ILE A 549 4.73 21.11 -17.88
C ILE A 549 4.75 21.77 -16.50
N ASP A 550 5.83 21.59 -15.75
CA ASP A 550 5.96 22.11 -14.38
C ASP A 550 6.94 23.29 -14.31
N LYS A 551 6.39 24.49 -14.33
CA LYS A 551 7.16 25.75 -14.25
C LYS A 551 7.61 26.10 -12.83
N SER A 552 7.25 25.31 -11.82
CA SER A 552 7.76 25.45 -10.45
C SER A 552 9.21 24.98 -10.33
N ILE A 553 9.63 24.07 -11.22
CA ILE A 553 11.02 23.66 -11.34
C ILE A 553 11.81 24.85 -11.89
N SER A 554 12.60 25.45 -11.03
CA SER A 554 13.34 26.66 -11.38
C SER A 554 14.83 26.49 -11.13
N ILE A 555 15.64 27.11 -12.00
CA ILE A 555 17.09 27.31 -11.78
C ILE A 555 17.31 28.29 -10.61
N SER A 556 16.33 28.52 -9.75
CA SER A 556 16.41 29.46 -8.67
C SER A 556 17.77 29.34 -7.98
N ARG A 557 18.69 30.22 -8.39
CA ARG A 557 19.89 30.52 -7.61
C ARG A 557 19.37 30.91 -6.24
N SER A 558 19.49 30.03 -5.32
CA SER A 558 18.97 30.15 -3.98
C SER A 558 19.16 31.61 -3.49
N LYS A 559 18.10 32.31 -3.18
CA LYS A 559 18.07 32.88 -1.85
C LYS A 559 18.37 31.69 -0.94
N LYS A 560 19.55 31.66 -0.33
CA LYS A 560 19.83 30.86 0.84
C LYS A 560 18.70 31.20 1.82
N GLU A 561 17.54 30.57 1.70
CA GLU A 561 16.67 30.41 2.81
C GLU A 561 17.54 29.61 3.77
N LYS A 562 18.15 30.36 4.69
CA LYS A 562 18.64 29.80 5.92
C LYS A 562 17.49 28.92 6.37
N PHE A 563 17.62 27.60 6.16
CA PHE A 563 16.84 26.65 6.89
C PHE A 563 17.06 27.09 8.33
N LYS A 564 16.11 27.85 8.88
CA LYS A 564 15.99 27.97 10.32
C LYS A 564 16.11 26.55 10.79
N ASN A 565 17.04 26.31 11.69
CA ASN A 565 17.19 25.06 12.38
C ASN A 565 15.82 24.73 12.97
N GLU A 566 14.90 24.21 12.16
CA GLU A 566 13.79 23.45 12.69
C GLU A 566 14.47 22.29 13.39
N PRO A 567 14.15 22.05 14.64
CA PRO A 567 14.81 21.00 15.40
C PRO A 567 14.69 19.74 14.56
N ILE A 568 15.83 19.12 14.28
CA ILE A 568 15.89 17.76 13.73
C ILE A 568 14.99 16.97 14.66
N LEU A 569 13.76 16.69 14.22
CA LEU A 569 12.96 15.65 14.82
C LEU A 569 13.69 14.34 14.45
N ILE A 570 14.83 14.13 15.14
CA ILE A 570 15.28 12.76 15.37
C ILE A 570 13.99 12.12 15.84
N GLN A 571 13.49 11.16 15.09
CA GLN A 571 12.48 10.25 15.61
C GLN A 571 13.04 9.77 16.96
N LYS A 572 12.83 10.54 18.03
CA LYS A 572 12.55 9.91 19.29
C LYS A 572 11.48 8.92 18.87
N THR A 573 11.87 7.68 18.79
CA THR A 573 10.92 6.58 18.91
C THR A 573 9.84 7.20 19.74
N LEU A 574 8.60 7.30 19.20
CA LEU A 574 7.48 7.69 20.02
C LEU A 574 7.67 6.78 21.23
N GLU A 575 8.40 7.25 22.22
CA GLU A 575 8.25 6.74 23.55
C GLU A 575 6.76 6.97 23.73
N ARG A 576 5.99 5.93 23.42
CA ARG A 576 4.64 5.83 23.93
C ARG A 576 4.84 6.30 25.35
N LYS A 577 4.24 7.41 25.70
CA LYS A 577 4.17 7.82 27.10
C LYS A 577 3.43 6.67 27.74
N ILE A 578 4.20 5.66 28.15
CA ILE A 578 3.68 4.43 28.75
C ILE A 578 3.16 4.92 30.07
N GLU A 579 1.86 5.14 30.15
CA GLU A 579 1.21 5.46 31.39
C GLU A 579 1.19 4.20 32.23
N TYR A 580 1.91 4.21 33.32
CA TYR A 580 1.90 3.12 34.30
C TYR A 580 0.82 3.40 35.35
N VAL A 581 0.17 2.34 35.77
CA VAL A 581 -0.79 2.34 36.89
C VAL A 581 -0.39 1.26 37.87
N GLU A 582 -0.72 1.45 39.13
CA GLU A 582 -0.52 0.43 40.15
C GLU A 582 -1.67 -0.58 40.11
N MET A 583 -1.32 -1.87 40.14
CA MET A 583 -2.29 -2.95 40.18
C MET A 583 -3.08 -2.92 41.50
N PRO A 584 -4.41 -2.76 41.48
CA PRO A 584 -5.21 -2.79 42.70
C PRO A 584 -5.26 -4.19 43.34
N ASN A 585 -5.45 -4.23 44.65
CA ASN A 585 -5.72 -5.51 45.35
C ASN A 585 -7.17 -5.91 45.13
N LEU A 586 -7.38 -7.00 44.41
CA LEU A 586 -8.70 -7.51 44.03
C LEU A 586 -9.09 -8.79 44.74
N ILE A 587 -8.19 -9.40 45.49
CA ILE A 587 -8.46 -10.63 46.24
C ILE A 587 -9.58 -10.38 47.27
N GLY A 588 -10.56 -11.28 47.32
CA GLY A 588 -11.72 -11.19 48.19
C GLY A 588 -12.84 -10.25 47.72
N LYS A 589 -12.67 -9.51 46.62
CA LYS A 589 -13.72 -8.65 46.04
C LYS A 589 -14.65 -9.45 45.14
N THR A 590 -15.85 -8.94 44.94
CA THR A 590 -16.77 -9.53 43.97
C THR A 590 -16.25 -9.33 42.54
N VAL A 591 -16.62 -10.20 41.61
CA VAL A 591 -16.32 -10.06 40.20
C VAL A 591 -16.70 -8.66 39.66
N ARG A 592 -17.85 -8.13 40.13
CA ARG A 592 -18.36 -6.81 39.71
C ARG A 592 -17.47 -5.67 40.20
N ASP A 593 -17.04 -5.73 41.46
CA ASP A 593 -16.19 -4.67 42.04
C ASP A 593 -14.78 -4.73 41.44
N ALA A 594 -14.22 -5.93 41.29
CA ALA A 594 -12.93 -6.14 40.66
C ALA A 594 -12.91 -5.63 39.21
N PHE A 595 -13.97 -5.92 38.44
CA PHE A 595 -14.13 -5.40 37.07
C PHE A 595 -14.15 -3.86 37.03
N SER A 596 -14.90 -3.24 37.94
CA SER A 596 -15.05 -1.80 38.01
C SER A 596 -13.74 -1.10 38.38
N GLU A 597 -12.97 -1.67 39.30
CA GLU A 597 -11.65 -1.13 39.72
C GLU A 597 -10.62 -1.26 38.61
N LEU A 598 -10.52 -2.42 37.93
CA LEU A 598 -9.61 -2.56 36.81
C LEU A 598 -9.94 -1.59 35.67
N LYS A 599 -11.23 -1.37 35.41
CA LYS A 599 -11.66 -0.41 34.39
C LYS A 599 -11.29 1.03 34.75
N ARG A 600 -11.44 1.44 36.03
CA ARG A 600 -10.99 2.76 36.52
C ARG A 600 -9.48 2.93 36.41
N ALA A 601 -8.71 1.87 36.70
CA ALA A 601 -7.27 1.85 36.55
C ALA A 601 -6.82 1.82 35.07
N GLY A 602 -7.75 1.69 34.12
CA GLY A 602 -7.42 1.61 32.70
C GLY A 602 -6.82 0.28 32.27
N LEU A 603 -7.08 -0.79 33.03
CA LEU A 603 -6.61 -2.16 32.77
C LEU A 603 -7.70 -3.01 32.15
N LYS A 604 -7.34 -4.08 31.43
CA LYS A 604 -8.28 -4.98 30.77
C LYS A 604 -8.50 -6.22 31.62
N PRO A 605 -9.69 -6.43 32.20
CA PRO A 605 -10.00 -7.62 32.97
C PRO A 605 -10.26 -8.83 32.05
N GLN A 606 -9.67 -9.98 32.41
CA GLN A 606 -10.05 -11.29 31.90
C GLN A 606 -10.38 -12.15 33.11
N ILE A 607 -11.69 -12.42 33.35
CA ILE A 607 -12.17 -13.05 34.57
C ILE A 607 -12.73 -14.42 34.24
N SER A 608 -12.31 -15.44 35.00
CA SER A 608 -12.83 -16.79 34.95
C SER A 608 -13.49 -17.17 36.28
N GLY A 609 -14.62 -17.85 36.24
CA GLY A 609 -15.36 -18.26 37.42
C GLY A 609 -16.44 -17.26 37.88
N ARG A 610 -17.02 -17.50 39.05
CA ARG A 610 -18.10 -16.70 39.67
C ARG A 610 -17.88 -16.59 41.18
N GLY A 611 -18.31 -15.47 41.79
CA GLY A 611 -18.19 -15.25 43.23
C GLY A 611 -17.13 -14.23 43.60
N LEU A 612 -16.23 -14.58 44.50
CA LEU A 612 -15.15 -13.70 44.97
C LEU A 612 -13.85 -14.03 44.26
N ILE A 613 -13.04 -13.00 44.02
CA ILE A 613 -11.71 -13.16 43.40
C ILE A 613 -10.77 -13.86 44.37
N VAL A 614 -10.27 -15.02 43.97
CA VAL A 614 -9.35 -15.85 44.77
C VAL A 614 -7.91 -15.76 44.30
N SER A 615 -7.70 -15.35 43.04
CA SER A 615 -6.35 -15.09 42.51
C SER A 615 -6.35 -14.00 41.45
N GLN A 616 -5.25 -13.27 41.38
CA GLN A 616 -4.93 -12.28 40.34
C GLN A 616 -3.53 -12.56 39.77
N SER A 617 -3.38 -12.43 38.43
CA SER A 617 -2.14 -12.78 37.73
C SER A 617 -0.99 -11.80 37.94
N ILE A 618 -1.28 -10.61 38.45
CA ILE A 618 -0.32 -9.55 38.72
C ILE A 618 -0.49 -9.14 40.17
N GLU A 619 0.59 -9.09 40.95
CA GLU A 619 0.56 -8.73 42.37
C GLU A 619 0.08 -7.29 42.58
N ALA A 620 -0.70 -7.08 43.66
CA ALA A 620 -1.17 -5.77 44.05
C ALA A 620 0.01 -4.82 44.32
N GLY A 621 -0.09 -3.56 43.88
CA GLY A 621 0.98 -2.55 44.00
C GLY A 621 2.02 -2.60 42.86
N THR A 622 2.01 -3.61 41.99
CA THR A 622 2.91 -3.68 40.84
C THR A 622 2.59 -2.56 39.85
N LYS A 623 3.59 -1.79 39.41
CA LYS A 623 3.46 -0.80 38.33
C LYS A 623 3.40 -1.51 36.97
N ILE A 624 2.29 -1.38 36.28
CA ILE A 624 2.03 -2.02 35.00
C ILE A 624 1.52 -0.98 33.96
N GLU A 625 1.74 -1.26 32.70
CA GLU A 625 1.29 -0.40 31.61
C GLU A 625 -0.25 -0.37 31.53
N LYS A 626 -0.85 0.82 31.37
CA LYS A 626 -2.29 0.95 31.08
C LYS A 626 -2.67 0.10 29.85
N LYS A 627 -3.86 -0.50 29.89
CA LYS A 627 -4.39 -1.46 28.92
C LYS A 627 -3.79 -2.88 28.97
N SER A 628 -2.89 -3.17 29.93
CA SER A 628 -2.44 -4.53 30.20
C SER A 628 -3.63 -5.45 30.58
N ILE A 629 -3.53 -6.73 30.20
CA ILE A 629 -4.55 -7.74 30.54
C ILE A 629 -4.25 -8.30 31.93
N CYS A 630 -5.24 -8.22 32.82
CA CYS A 630 -5.19 -8.79 34.15
C CYS A 630 -6.14 -10.00 34.24
N ILE A 631 -5.57 -11.19 34.46
CA ILE A 631 -6.34 -12.43 34.57
C ILE A 631 -6.72 -12.63 36.03
N LEU A 632 -8.02 -12.82 36.30
CA LEU A 632 -8.58 -13.06 37.62
C LEU A 632 -9.30 -14.37 37.63
N LYS A 633 -9.19 -15.12 38.75
CA LYS A 633 -9.97 -16.31 39.00
C LYS A 633 -10.95 -16.02 40.17
N ALA A 634 -12.24 -16.33 39.97
CA ALA A 634 -13.27 -16.16 40.98
C ALA A 634 -13.88 -17.52 41.34
N GLU A 635 -14.18 -17.70 42.65
CA GLU A 635 -14.83 -18.91 43.16
C GLU A 635 -15.98 -18.52 44.08
N LEU A 636 -17.02 -19.37 44.14
CA LEU A 636 -18.11 -19.21 45.10
C LEU A 636 -17.58 -19.53 46.51
N LYS A 637 -17.85 -18.65 47.46
CA LYS A 637 -17.55 -18.91 48.85
C LYS A 637 -18.58 -19.95 49.33
N GLU A 638 -18.12 -21.14 49.74
CA GLU A 638 -18.95 -22.11 50.44
C GLU A 638 -19.49 -21.53 51.73
#